data_a116a308b4f1dc8b4f4828507f78937e
#
_entry.id   a116a308b4f1dc8b4f4828507f78937e
#
_cell.length_a   1.000
_cell.length_b   1.000
_cell.length_c   1.000
_cell.angle_alpha   90.00
_cell.angle_beta   90.00
_cell.angle_gamma   90.00
#
_symmetry.space_group_name_H-M   'P 1'
#
loop_
_entity.id
_entity.type
_entity.pdbx_description
1 polymer ?
#
loop_
_entity_poly.entity_id
_entity_poly.type
_entity_poly.pdbx_seq_one_letter_code
_entity_poly.pdbx_strand_id
1 'polypeptide(L)'
;MTYANIILPLPLEGYFTYGVPDALASRVTAGVRVSVPLGKSKTYVGIVADYPVNIPNPSENDVAGGKKITYKNIIDVLDNSPVLLPQQLKLWHWISDYYMSPIGDVYKAALPSGLKEEYGYRPRTELYIRLADNLRHERTLSLMIDSMKRAAKQVEVLMAYLQLAGVDEMAEITPKTVLREVTREELMNVTHASVGVIRALQDRKILITYEKEVGRLNSGKPSHPENIKPLNEAQTEAYNQILLQMMSHRVTLLHGVTSSGKTEIYIHLIQKALNEHKQVLYLLPEIALTVQITERLKAVFGDRLGIYHSKYSDAERVEIWRKQLSDSPYDVILGARSAIFLPFHRLGLVIIDEEHEQSFKQQDPAPRYHARSAAIVLAQMYPNAKTLLGTATPSMESYYNAKQGKYGLVELTRRYKDIQLPEIEIVDIKDLYRRKMMTGPFSPRLLSAVREALGRGEQAILFQNRRGFAPMVECRQCGWVPKCPDCDVSLTYHKNMNYLSCHYCGYTMKVPEACPCCESEDIRGRGYGTEKIEDEIRYIFPEARIARMDLDTTRTRNAYERLINDFSTGKSNLLIGTQMISKGLDFDKVSVVVILNADSMLNYPDFRAYEQSFMMMSQVSGRAGRKGRQGLVILQTKSPELPVIQQVVRNDYQSFYSDLLTERLEFHYPPFYRLVYVYLKHRDENTVNSAGLELGSRLREIFSDRVLGPDKPAVARVKTLNIRKIMLKLENGIDYSRVRQYLRGALEAVLKDKRYGALQVYYDVDPL
;
A
#
# COMPACT_ATOMS: atom_id res chain seq x y z
N MET A 1 41.41 13.54 -10.70
CA MET A 1 39.96 13.67 -10.95
C MET A 1 39.31 12.45 -10.36
N THR A 2 38.40 12.59 -9.43
CA THR A 2 37.65 11.50 -8.79
C THR A 2 36.33 11.28 -9.54
N TYR A 3 35.75 10.10 -9.42
CA TYR A 3 34.48 9.74 -10.08
C TYR A 3 33.44 9.33 -9.05
N ALA A 4 32.16 9.48 -9.42
CA ALA A 4 31.02 9.04 -8.63
C ALA A 4 30.06 8.19 -9.47
N ASN A 5 29.52 7.15 -8.85
CA ASN A 5 28.43 6.36 -9.42
C ASN A 5 27.09 6.98 -9.04
N ILE A 6 26.26 7.26 -10.03
CA ILE A 6 25.00 7.99 -9.87
C ILE A 6 23.82 7.13 -10.37
N ILE A 7 22.78 7.07 -9.55
CA ILE A 7 21.49 6.47 -9.89
C ILE A 7 20.65 7.54 -10.58
N LEU A 8 20.20 7.27 -11.81
CA LEU A 8 19.30 8.15 -12.56
C LEU A 8 17.89 7.55 -12.66
N PRO A 9 16.85 8.38 -12.78
CA PRO A 9 15.46 7.92 -12.94
C PRO A 9 15.18 7.35 -14.34
N LEU A 10 15.99 6.39 -14.77
CA LEU A 10 15.90 5.75 -16.07
C LEU A 10 15.74 4.22 -15.92
N PRO A 11 14.96 3.56 -16.78
CA PRO A 11 14.78 2.12 -16.75
C PRO A 11 15.97 1.40 -17.40
N LEU A 12 17.18 1.71 -16.95
CA LEU A 12 18.43 1.18 -17.45
C LEU A 12 19.19 0.47 -16.33
N GLU A 13 19.87 -0.60 -16.67
CA GLU A 13 20.69 -1.38 -15.74
C GLU A 13 21.97 -0.63 -15.37
N GLY A 14 22.41 -0.81 -14.10
CA GLY A 14 23.67 -0.29 -13.61
C GLY A 14 23.64 1.19 -13.20
N TYR A 15 24.84 1.72 -12.94
CA TYR A 15 25.07 3.11 -12.57
C TYR A 15 25.59 3.93 -13.73
N PHE A 16 25.41 5.23 -13.60
CA PHE A 16 26.04 6.19 -14.50
C PHE A 16 27.23 6.83 -13.80
N THR A 17 28.42 6.65 -14.34
CA THR A 17 29.65 7.20 -13.76
C THR A 17 29.93 8.60 -14.31
N TYR A 18 30.17 9.54 -13.40
CA TYR A 18 30.49 10.95 -13.72
C TYR A 18 31.77 11.38 -13.03
N GLY A 19 32.54 12.25 -13.67
CA GLY A 19 33.66 12.96 -13.04
C GLY A 19 33.17 13.95 -11.99
N VAL A 20 33.91 14.08 -10.89
CA VAL A 20 33.61 15.04 -9.84
C VAL A 20 34.63 16.18 -9.94
N PRO A 21 34.20 17.42 -10.24
CA PRO A 21 35.09 18.59 -10.20
C PRO A 21 35.63 18.79 -8.77
N ASP A 22 36.91 19.22 -8.64
CA ASP A 22 37.57 19.41 -7.36
C ASP A 22 36.83 20.42 -6.45
N ALA A 23 36.19 21.43 -7.04
CA ALA A 23 35.36 22.40 -6.33
C ALA A 23 34.12 21.80 -5.67
N LEU A 24 33.61 20.66 -6.16
CA LEU A 24 32.40 19.96 -5.64
C LEU A 24 32.77 18.74 -4.79
N ALA A 25 34.03 18.30 -4.79
CA ALA A 25 34.46 17.04 -4.17
C ALA A 25 34.11 16.93 -2.69
N SER A 26 34.23 18.04 -1.93
CA SER A 26 33.91 18.08 -0.49
C SER A 26 32.41 17.97 -0.18
N ARG A 27 31.54 18.25 -1.16
CA ARG A 27 30.06 18.20 -1.01
C ARG A 27 29.46 16.88 -1.53
N VAL A 28 30.21 16.11 -2.31
CA VAL A 28 29.74 14.84 -2.86
C VAL A 28 29.90 13.75 -1.82
N THR A 29 28.77 13.18 -1.39
CA THR A 29 28.73 12.01 -0.50
C THR A 29 27.59 11.09 -0.94
N ALA A 30 27.65 9.81 -0.59
CA ALA A 30 26.56 8.88 -0.89
C ALA A 30 25.23 9.37 -0.32
N GLY A 31 24.18 9.33 -1.13
CA GLY A 31 22.83 9.77 -0.75
C GLY A 31 22.50 11.24 -1.06
N VAL A 32 23.45 12.08 -1.52
CA VAL A 32 23.13 13.45 -1.97
C VAL A 32 22.56 13.44 -3.39
N ARG A 33 21.73 14.45 -3.70
CA ARG A 33 21.26 14.69 -5.07
C ARG A 33 22.27 15.54 -5.84
N VAL A 34 22.44 15.18 -7.10
CA VAL A 34 23.34 15.89 -8.02
C VAL A 34 22.62 16.15 -9.33
N SER A 35 22.94 17.29 -9.95
CA SER A 35 22.53 17.63 -11.31
C SER A 35 23.58 17.13 -12.29
N VAL A 36 23.16 16.32 -13.28
CA VAL A 36 24.07 15.70 -14.24
C VAL A 36 23.54 15.80 -15.68
N PRO A 37 24.42 15.98 -16.67
CA PRO A 37 24.03 16.05 -18.07
C PRO A 37 23.92 14.65 -18.68
N LEU A 38 22.81 14.35 -19.36
CA LEU A 38 22.65 13.11 -20.12
C LEU A 38 22.31 13.41 -21.59
N GLY A 39 23.06 12.78 -22.53
CA GLY A 39 22.92 13.09 -23.94
C GLY A 39 23.43 14.49 -24.28
N LYS A 40 22.83 15.16 -25.30
CA LYS A 40 23.31 16.47 -25.77
C LYS A 40 22.72 17.67 -25.02
N SER A 41 21.48 17.57 -24.50
CA SER A 41 20.73 18.74 -23.99
C SER A 41 19.88 18.49 -22.77
N LYS A 42 19.87 17.27 -22.22
CA LYS A 42 19.03 16.93 -21.06
C LYS A 42 19.86 16.90 -19.78
N THR A 43 19.30 17.48 -18.72
CA THR A 43 19.83 17.40 -17.37
C THR A 43 18.89 16.53 -16.51
N TYR A 44 19.45 15.74 -15.63
CA TYR A 44 18.71 14.89 -14.70
C TYR A 44 19.21 15.12 -13.27
N VAL A 45 18.31 15.00 -12.32
CA VAL A 45 18.64 14.88 -10.92
C VAL A 45 18.91 13.40 -10.61
N GLY A 46 20.11 13.10 -10.21
CA GLY A 46 20.53 11.77 -9.79
C GLY A 46 20.88 11.71 -8.30
N ILE A 47 21.00 10.49 -7.79
CA ILE A 47 21.47 10.21 -6.42
C ILE A 47 22.88 9.60 -6.50
N VAL A 48 23.81 10.11 -5.73
CA VAL A 48 25.13 9.51 -5.57
C VAL A 48 24.99 8.18 -4.83
N ALA A 49 25.35 7.10 -5.50
CA ALA A 49 25.37 5.76 -4.90
C ALA A 49 26.69 5.52 -4.16
N ASP A 50 27.82 5.77 -4.86
CA ASP A 50 29.16 5.58 -4.35
C ASP A 50 30.07 6.76 -4.71
N TYR A 51 30.90 7.16 -3.77
CA TYR A 51 31.96 8.16 -3.94
C TYR A 51 33.02 8.00 -2.82
N PRO A 52 34.32 8.11 -3.12
CA PRO A 52 34.94 8.15 -4.45
C PRO A 52 34.99 6.77 -5.12
N VAL A 53 34.89 6.75 -6.44
CA VAL A 53 35.07 5.54 -7.24
C VAL A 53 36.42 5.63 -7.97
N ASN A 54 37.26 4.63 -7.78
CA ASN A 54 38.50 4.49 -8.51
C ASN A 54 38.23 3.78 -9.84
N ILE A 55 38.27 4.52 -10.92
CA ILE A 55 38.27 3.91 -12.25
C ILE A 55 39.74 3.69 -12.59
N PRO A 56 40.15 2.45 -12.93
CA PRO A 56 41.45 2.24 -13.52
C PRO A 56 41.58 3.19 -14.70
N ASN A 57 42.70 3.89 -14.83
CA ASN A 57 42.95 4.77 -15.97
C ASN A 57 42.50 4.03 -17.22
N PRO A 58 41.63 4.63 -18.05
CA PRO A 58 41.19 3.95 -19.26
C PRO A 58 42.43 3.54 -20.04
N SER A 59 42.79 2.27 -19.96
CA SER A 59 43.81 1.71 -20.81
C SER A 59 43.36 1.97 -22.24
N GLU A 60 44.29 2.15 -23.18
CA GLU A 60 43.98 2.40 -24.59
C GLU A 60 43.02 1.36 -25.23
N ASN A 61 42.69 0.29 -24.47
CA ASN A 61 41.83 -0.82 -24.84
C ASN A 61 40.37 -0.78 -24.35
N ASP A 62 39.97 0.21 -23.56
CA ASP A 62 38.56 0.37 -23.14
C ASP A 62 37.74 1.06 -24.25
N VAL A 63 37.53 0.30 -25.33
CA VAL A 63 36.78 0.75 -26.50
C VAL A 63 35.46 0.01 -26.56
N ALA A 64 34.42 0.53 -25.99
CA ALA A 64 33.06 0.08 -26.26
C ALA A 64 32.63 0.57 -27.66
N GLY A 65 32.63 -0.32 -28.66
CA GLY A 65 32.20 0.00 -30.01
C GLY A 65 33.12 0.99 -30.79
N GLY A 66 34.44 0.99 -30.56
CA GLY A 66 35.40 1.80 -31.33
C GLY A 66 35.50 3.28 -30.95
N LYS A 67 34.85 3.74 -29.85
CA LYS A 67 34.93 5.12 -29.36
C LYS A 67 35.47 5.17 -27.95
N LYS A 68 36.43 6.08 -27.71
CA LYS A 68 36.98 6.38 -26.38
C LYS A 68 35.87 6.83 -25.45
N ILE A 69 35.70 6.15 -24.32
CA ILE A 69 34.71 6.53 -23.31
C ILE A 69 35.15 7.82 -22.64
N THR A 70 34.37 8.88 -22.78
CA THR A 70 34.61 10.17 -22.12
C THR A 70 33.55 10.37 -21.05
N TYR A 71 33.96 10.40 -19.80
CA TYR A 71 33.07 10.69 -18.68
C TYR A 71 32.71 12.17 -18.62
N LYS A 72 31.43 12.48 -18.47
CA LYS A 72 30.96 13.83 -18.21
C LYS A 72 31.08 14.17 -16.73
N ASN A 73 31.10 15.45 -16.41
CA ASN A 73 31.18 15.91 -15.03
C ASN A 73 29.78 16.16 -14.44
N ILE A 74 29.68 16.06 -13.13
CA ILE A 74 28.57 16.57 -12.33
C ILE A 74 28.49 18.08 -12.54
N ILE A 75 27.28 18.63 -12.70
CA ILE A 75 27.04 20.06 -12.88
C ILE A 75 27.04 20.74 -11.50
N ASP A 76 26.23 20.24 -10.56
CA ASP A 76 26.12 20.78 -9.20
C ASP A 76 25.66 19.70 -8.20
N VAL A 77 25.91 19.97 -6.92
CA VAL A 77 25.41 19.21 -5.77
C VAL A 77 24.24 19.97 -5.14
N LEU A 78 23.05 19.37 -5.16
CA LEU A 78 21.80 20.06 -4.82
C LEU A 78 21.52 20.12 -3.31
N ASP A 79 22.18 19.29 -2.51
CA ASP A 79 21.91 19.16 -1.09
C ASP A 79 23.19 19.42 -0.26
N ASN A 80 23.01 19.98 0.93
CA ASN A 80 24.10 20.16 1.91
C ASN A 80 24.34 18.90 2.77
N SER A 81 23.37 17.98 2.80
CA SER A 81 23.41 16.71 3.52
C SER A 81 22.67 15.63 2.73
N PRO A 82 23.00 14.34 2.94
CA PRO A 82 22.33 13.26 2.24
C PRO A 82 20.81 13.27 2.41
N VAL A 83 20.08 13.14 1.32
CA VAL A 83 18.61 12.95 1.31
C VAL A 83 18.21 11.48 1.44
N LEU A 84 19.18 10.57 1.29
CA LEU A 84 19.03 9.15 1.53
C LEU A 84 20.05 8.67 2.56
N LEU A 85 19.56 7.86 3.49
CA LEU A 85 20.40 7.15 4.46
C LEU A 85 21.02 5.88 3.84
N PRO A 86 22.14 5.37 4.36
CA PRO A 86 22.77 4.16 3.85
C PRO A 86 21.84 2.94 3.81
N GLN A 87 20.94 2.80 4.79
CA GLN A 87 19.95 1.72 4.84
C GLN A 87 18.96 1.79 3.69
N GLN A 88 18.56 3.01 3.29
CA GLN A 88 17.67 3.18 2.14
C GLN A 88 18.34 2.77 0.83
N LEU A 89 19.61 3.16 0.62
CA LEU A 89 20.37 2.72 -0.55
C LEU A 89 20.50 1.20 -0.59
N LYS A 90 20.81 0.55 0.55
CA LYS A 90 20.84 -0.93 0.65
C LYS A 90 19.49 -1.55 0.30
N LEU A 91 18.38 -0.97 0.78
CA LEU A 91 17.03 -1.43 0.45
C LEU A 91 16.74 -1.29 -1.05
N TRP A 92 17.15 -0.17 -1.68
CA TRP A 92 16.97 0.04 -3.11
C TRP A 92 17.72 -1.02 -3.93
N HIS A 93 18.95 -1.33 -3.55
CA HIS A 93 19.72 -2.40 -4.19
C HIS A 93 19.03 -3.75 -4.04
N TRP A 94 18.61 -4.06 -2.81
CA TRP A 94 17.90 -5.31 -2.57
C TRP A 94 16.61 -5.42 -3.41
N ILE A 95 15.81 -4.35 -3.50
CA ILE A 95 14.59 -4.33 -4.33
C ILE A 95 14.94 -4.51 -5.81
N SER A 96 15.95 -3.79 -6.31
CA SER A 96 16.42 -3.89 -7.68
C SER A 96 16.84 -5.32 -8.02
N ASP A 97 17.64 -5.91 -7.15
CA ASP A 97 18.15 -7.26 -7.32
C ASP A 97 17.08 -8.33 -7.18
N TYR A 98 16.31 -8.27 -6.10
CA TYR A 98 15.31 -9.30 -5.80
C TYR A 98 14.18 -9.33 -6.82
N TYR A 99 13.67 -8.18 -7.22
CA TYR A 99 12.54 -8.05 -8.16
C TYR A 99 12.98 -7.87 -9.61
N MET A 100 14.26 -8.01 -9.89
CA MET A 100 14.84 -7.93 -11.24
C MET A 100 14.41 -6.66 -11.98
N SER A 101 14.45 -5.52 -11.29
CA SER A 101 14.06 -4.22 -11.82
C SER A 101 15.24 -3.27 -11.83
N PRO A 102 15.43 -2.45 -12.88
CA PRO A 102 16.46 -1.43 -12.89
C PRO A 102 16.40 -0.53 -11.66
N ILE A 103 17.55 -0.18 -11.10
CA ILE A 103 17.62 0.65 -9.88
C ILE A 103 17.01 2.04 -10.10
N GLY A 104 17.04 2.55 -11.33
CA GLY A 104 16.38 3.80 -11.70
C GLY A 104 14.84 3.76 -11.59
N ASP A 105 14.23 2.58 -11.71
CA ASP A 105 12.80 2.41 -11.46
C ASP A 105 12.52 2.40 -9.95
N VAL A 106 13.42 1.85 -9.14
CA VAL A 106 13.35 1.94 -7.66
C VAL A 106 13.43 3.40 -7.23
N TYR A 107 14.38 4.17 -7.78
CA TYR A 107 14.48 5.62 -7.57
C TYR A 107 13.15 6.33 -7.84
N LYS A 108 12.49 6.04 -8.98
CA LYS A 108 11.20 6.66 -9.34
C LYS A 108 10.10 6.33 -8.34
N ALA A 109 10.06 5.09 -7.86
CA ALA A 109 9.03 4.64 -6.92
C ALA A 109 9.27 5.17 -5.49
N ALA A 110 10.52 5.29 -5.09
CA ALA A 110 10.92 5.61 -3.72
C ALA A 110 10.81 7.09 -3.39
N LEU A 111 11.37 7.97 -4.24
CA LEU A 111 11.41 9.40 -3.95
C LEU A 111 10.09 10.11 -4.31
N PRO A 112 9.63 11.07 -3.50
CA PRO A 112 8.62 12.04 -3.89
C PRO A 112 9.04 12.84 -5.14
N SER A 113 8.08 13.29 -5.97
CA SER A 113 8.39 13.99 -7.23
C SER A 113 9.16 15.28 -7.00
N GLY A 114 8.82 16.05 -5.95
CA GLY A 114 9.51 17.29 -5.61
C GLY A 114 10.98 17.11 -5.21
N LEU A 115 11.44 15.89 -4.90
CA LEU A 115 12.85 15.59 -4.70
C LEU A 115 13.55 15.09 -5.97
N LYS A 116 12.81 14.81 -7.04
CA LYS A 116 13.35 14.37 -8.34
C LYS A 116 13.68 15.53 -9.29
N GLU A 117 13.31 16.73 -8.92
CA GLU A 117 13.54 17.96 -9.65
C GLU A 117 14.48 18.88 -8.88
N GLU A 118 15.22 19.70 -9.59
CA GLU A 118 16.18 20.63 -9.01
C GLU A 118 15.49 21.65 -8.09
N TYR A 119 14.34 22.17 -8.53
CA TYR A 119 13.52 23.16 -7.83
C TYR A 119 12.09 22.69 -7.59
N GLY A 120 11.87 21.38 -7.44
CA GLY A 120 10.53 20.77 -7.39
C GLY A 120 9.77 20.99 -6.09
N TYR A 121 10.41 21.50 -5.03
CA TYR A 121 9.78 21.76 -3.74
C TYR A 121 9.98 23.19 -3.29
N ARG A 122 8.87 23.84 -2.93
CA ARG A 122 8.86 25.14 -2.26
C ARG A 122 8.20 24.99 -0.90
N PRO A 123 8.91 25.32 0.20
CA PRO A 123 8.30 25.37 1.52
C PRO A 123 7.11 26.33 1.53
N ARG A 124 6.09 26.01 2.31
CA ARG A 124 5.07 27.01 2.64
C ARG A 124 5.68 27.95 3.66
N THR A 125 5.70 29.22 3.36
CA THR A 125 6.09 30.27 4.30
C THR A 125 4.84 31.04 4.77
N GLU A 126 4.81 31.37 6.05
CA GLU A 126 3.83 32.30 6.60
C GLU A 126 4.55 33.52 7.17
N LEU A 127 3.90 34.66 7.08
CA LEU A 127 4.44 35.89 7.62
C LEU A 127 4.12 35.99 9.11
N TYR A 128 5.16 35.95 9.91
CA TYR A 128 5.11 36.17 11.35
C TYR A 128 5.49 37.58 11.69
N ILE A 129 5.00 38.04 12.83
CA ILE A 129 5.25 39.39 13.37
C ILE A 129 5.95 39.23 14.72
N ARG A 130 6.98 40.04 14.93
CA ARG A 130 7.65 40.17 16.23
C ARG A 130 7.83 41.62 16.60
N LEU A 131 7.87 41.91 17.93
CA LEU A 131 8.24 43.21 18.44
C LEU A 131 9.72 43.49 18.15
N ALA A 132 10.06 44.71 17.78
CA ALA A 132 11.45 45.09 17.55
C ALA A 132 12.26 44.96 18.86
N ASP A 133 13.51 44.49 18.74
CA ASP A 133 14.33 44.13 19.90
C ASP A 133 14.61 45.33 20.85
N ASN A 134 14.69 46.55 20.31
CA ASN A 134 14.86 47.80 21.08
C ASN A 134 13.60 48.19 21.89
N LEU A 135 12.45 47.59 21.60
CA LEU A 135 11.18 47.84 22.31
C LEU A 135 10.84 46.73 23.31
N ARG A 136 11.72 45.76 23.52
CA ARG A 136 11.56 44.71 24.54
C ARG A 136 11.94 45.17 25.96
N HIS A 137 11.71 46.43 26.27
CA HIS A 137 11.83 47.03 27.61
C HIS A 137 10.56 47.85 27.89
N GLU A 138 9.98 47.68 29.06
CA GLU A 138 8.73 48.30 29.46
C GLU A 138 8.73 49.80 29.27
N ARG A 139 9.78 50.50 29.75
CA ARG A 139 9.93 51.96 29.59
C ARG A 139 9.92 52.39 28.13
N THR A 140 10.66 51.74 27.28
CA THR A 140 10.73 52.10 25.85
C THR A 140 9.43 51.80 25.12
N LEU A 141 8.75 50.69 25.46
CA LEU A 141 7.44 50.34 24.91
C LEU A 141 6.36 51.34 25.32
N SER A 142 6.29 51.70 26.61
CA SER A 142 5.33 52.71 27.13
C SER A 142 5.53 54.07 26.46
N LEU A 143 6.77 54.55 26.35
CA LEU A 143 7.08 55.82 25.66
C LEU A 143 6.67 55.78 24.18
N MET A 144 6.85 54.61 23.53
CA MET A 144 6.44 54.45 22.14
C MET A 144 4.90 54.47 22.00
N ILE A 145 4.17 53.79 22.87
CA ILE A 145 2.69 53.79 22.91
C ILE A 145 2.18 55.23 23.14
N ASP A 146 2.77 55.96 24.09
CA ASP A 146 2.42 57.33 24.35
C ASP A 146 2.65 58.26 23.15
N SER A 147 3.71 58.04 22.39
CA SER A 147 4.01 58.79 21.16
C SER A 147 2.97 58.58 20.05
N MET A 148 2.23 57.48 20.13
CA MET A 148 1.23 57.08 19.12
C MET A 148 -0.23 57.41 19.51
N LYS A 149 -0.49 58.18 20.55
CA LYS A 149 -1.86 58.51 21.01
C LYS A 149 -2.79 59.07 19.93
N ARG A 150 -2.22 59.69 18.87
CA ARG A 150 -2.99 60.23 17.72
C ARG A 150 -3.28 59.13 16.65
N ALA A 151 -2.72 57.94 16.76
CA ALA A 151 -2.89 56.82 15.82
C ALA A 151 -3.63 55.65 16.49
N ALA A 152 -4.83 55.87 16.95
CA ALA A 152 -5.59 54.95 17.79
C ALA A 152 -5.62 53.49 17.23
N LYS A 153 -5.80 53.32 15.92
CA LYS A 153 -5.83 51.98 15.31
C LYS A 153 -4.47 51.27 15.33
N GLN A 154 -3.34 52.01 15.28
CA GLN A 154 -2.00 51.43 15.41
C GLN A 154 -1.74 51.01 16.85
N VAL A 155 -2.21 51.77 17.85
CA VAL A 155 -2.09 51.40 19.26
C VAL A 155 -2.93 50.15 19.54
N GLU A 156 -4.16 50.09 19.04
CA GLU A 156 -5.02 48.90 19.16
C GLU A 156 -4.35 47.62 18.61
N VAL A 157 -3.76 47.73 17.42
CA VAL A 157 -3.05 46.59 16.80
C VAL A 157 -1.80 46.17 17.60
N LEU A 158 -1.06 47.15 18.16
CA LEU A 158 0.10 46.86 18.99
C LEU A 158 -0.30 46.18 20.30
N MET A 159 -1.36 46.65 20.95
CA MET A 159 -1.88 46.06 22.19
C MET A 159 -2.41 44.63 21.94
N ALA A 160 -3.15 44.44 20.88
CA ALA A 160 -3.62 43.10 20.47
C ALA A 160 -2.44 42.16 20.17
N TYR A 161 -1.37 42.65 19.52
CA TYR A 161 -0.14 41.84 19.32
C TYR A 161 0.46 41.42 20.67
N LEU A 162 0.61 42.35 21.63
CA LEU A 162 1.18 42.05 22.94
C LEU A 162 0.34 41.02 23.69
N GLN A 163 -0.96 41.15 23.66
CA GLN A 163 -1.89 40.19 24.26
C GLN A 163 -1.76 38.80 23.60
N LEU A 164 -1.76 38.75 22.28
CA LEU A 164 -1.55 37.49 21.53
C LEU A 164 -0.17 36.86 21.77
N ALA A 165 0.86 37.69 21.97
CA ALA A 165 2.21 37.28 22.29
C ALA A 165 2.39 36.79 23.75
N GLY A 166 1.31 36.85 24.57
CA GLY A 166 1.29 36.37 25.96
C GLY A 166 1.86 37.38 26.97
N VAL A 167 1.78 38.65 26.64
CA VAL A 167 2.16 39.72 27.57
C VAL A 167 0.91 40.18 28.28
N ASP A 168 0.73 39.78 29.54
CA ASP A 168 -0.32 40.27 30.43
C ASP A 168 -0.06 41.70 30.86
N GLU A 169 -1.13 42.49 31.16
CA GLU A 169 -1.07 43.90 31.57
C GLU A 169 -0.17 44.14 32.80
N MET A 170 0.18 43.10 33.55
CA MET A 170 1.02 43.17 34.76
C MET A 170 2.41 42.54 34.59
N ALA A 171 2.75 42.04 33.41
CA ALA A 171 4.04 41.34 33.19
C ALA A 171 5.11 42.31 32.69
N GLU A 172 6.21 42.46 33.42
CA GLU A 172 7.37 43.22 32.98
C GLU A 172 8.01 42.56 31.74
N ILE A 173 8.03 43.28 30.63
CA ILE A 173 8.70 42.85 29.41
C ILE A 173 10.21 43.08 29.56
N THR A 174 10.97 42.02 29.52
CA THR A 174 12.45 42.05 29.52
C THR A 174 12.99 41.44 28.21
N PRO A 175 14.22 41.72 27.80
CA PRO A 175 14.82 41.10 26.62
C PRO A 175 14.88 39.58 26.67
N LYS A 176 14.74 38.96 27.84
CA LYS A 176 14.72 37.50 28.05
C LYS A 176 13.34 36.89 28.03
N THR A 177 12.27 37.74 28.00
CA THR A 177 10.89 37.24 27.95
C THR A 177 10.62 36.54 26.63
N VAL A 178 10.26 35.28 26.72
CA VAL A 178 9.90 34.46 25.51
C VAL A 178 8.48 34.83 25.12
N LEU A 179 8.35 35.54 24.01
CA LEU A 179 7.05 35.92 23.44
C LEU A 179 6.54 34.81 22.52
N ARG A 180 5.24 34.53 22.57
CA ARG A 180 4.58 33.65 21.61
C ARG A 180 4.72 34.24 20.21
N GLU A 181 5.00 33.37 19.23
CA GLU A 181 5.00 33.76 17.82
C GLU A 181 3.57 34.01 17.33
N VAL A 182 3.35 35.18 16.73
CA VAL A 182 2.06 35.61 16.20
C VAL A 182 2.14 35.75 14.70
N THR A 183 1.20 35.14 13.96
CA THR A 183 1.13 35.31 12.51
C THR A 183 0.49 36.63 12.14
N ARG A 184 0.85 37.20 10.98
CA ARG A 184 0.22 38.40 10.46
C ARG A 184 -1.28 38.20 10.27
N GLU A 185 -1.69 37.02 9.82
CA GLU A 185 -3.11 36.68 9.61
C GLU A 185 -3.89 36.63 10.94
N GLU A 186 -3.32 35.98 11.97
CA GLU A 186 -3.92 35.93 13.31
C GLU A 186 -4.15 37.33 13.87
N LEU A 187 -3.15 38.22 13.78
CA LEU A 187 -3.25 39.58 14.23
C LEU A 187 -4.31 40.39 13.45
N MET A 188 -4.37 40.21 12.13
CA MET A 188 -5.38 40.84 11.27
C MET A 188 -6.81 40.38 11.60
N ASN A 189 -6.98 39.09 11.85
CA ASN A 189 -8.29 38.49 12.17
C ASN A 189 -8.84 38.99 13.53
N VAL A 190 -7.97 39.12 14.51
CA VAL A 190 -8.37 39.64 15.85
C VAL A 190 -8.67 41.14 15.83
N THR A 191 -7.87 41.93 15.10
CA THR A 191 -7.99 43.40 15.11
C THR A 191 -8.83 43.96 13.98
N HIS A 192 -9.20 43.13 12.99
CA HIS A 192 -9.80 43.54 11.73
C HIS A 192 -9.03 44.71 11.04
N ALA A 193 -7.72 44.77 11.28
CA ALA A 193 -6.87 45.81 10.74
C ALA A 193 -6.47 45.52 9.29
N SER A 194 -6.38 46.58 8.49
CA SER A 194 -5.85 46.46 7.13
C SER A 194 -4.33 46.24 7.11
N VAL A 195 -3.81 45.68 6.03
CA VAL A 195 -2.36 45.48 5.81
C VAL A 195 -1.59 46.81 5.93
N GLY A 196 -2.23 47.95 5.57
CA GLY A 196 -1.66 49.30 5.69
C GLY A 196 -1.35 49.71 7.11
N VAL A 197 -2.16 49.32 8.09
CA VAL A 197 -1.90 49.62 9.52
C VAL A 197 -0.69 48.87 10.03
N ILE A 198 -0.57 47.59 9.66
CA ILE A 198 0.60 46.79 10.07
C ILE A 198 1.86 47.36 9.40
N ARG A 199 1.79 47.73 8.10
CA ARG A 199 2.90 48.34 7.38
C ARG A 199 3.35 49.65 8.03
N ALA A 200 2.40 50.49 8.50
CA ALA A 200 2.75 51.71 9.22
C ALA A 200 3.48 51.45 10.54
N LEU A 201 3.17 50.35 11.24
CA LEU A 201 3.93 49.90 12.43
C LEU A 201 5.31 49.35 12.07
N GLN A 202 5.45 48.74 10.91
CA GLN A 202 6.74 48.29 10.38
C GLN A 202 7.62 49.47 9.97
N ASP A 203 7.08 50.44 9.25
CA ASP A 203 7.80 51.66 8.82
C ASP A 203 8.32 52.45 10.02
N ARG A 204 7.60 52.43 11.15
CA ARG A 204 8.02 52.98 12.44
C ARG A 204 9.00 52.10 13.22
N LYS A 205 9.38 50.95 12.67
CA LYS A 205 10.26 49.95 13.32
C LYS A 205 9.75 49.44 14.66
N ILE A 206 8.42 49.37 14.83
CA ILE A 206 7.78 48.85 16.05
C ILE A 206 7.57 47.36 15.93
N LEU A 207 7.01 46.90 14.81
CA LEU A 207 6.83 45.51 14.48
C LEU A 207 7.77 45.14 13.33
N ILE A 208 8.30 43.95 13.38
CA ILE A 208 9.16 43.37 12.32
C ILE A 208 8.43 42.15 11.79
N THR A 209 8.21 42.12 10.47
CA THR A 209 7.67 40.93 9.80
C THR A 209 8.82 40.10 9.30
N TYR A 210 8.73 38.80 9.50
CA TYR A 210 9.67 37.81 8.95
C TYR A 210 8.92 36.61 8.40
N GLU A 211 9.51 35.99 7.40
CA GLU A 211 8.99 34.75 6.85
C GLU A 211 9.47 33.56 7.65
N LYS A 212 8.57 32.69 8.04
CA LYS A 212 8.89 31.43 8.69
C LYS A 212 8.29 30.29 7.89
N GLU A 213 9.09 29.26 7.68
CA GLU A 213 8.59 28.03 7.09
C GLU A 213 7.60 27.36 8.03
N VAL A 214 6.40 27.07 7.51
CA VAL A 214 5.31 26.43 8.26
C VAL A 214 4.99 25.10 7.61
N GLY A 215 5.06 24.04 8.40
CA GLY A 215 4.67 22.71 7.93
C GLY A 215 3.17 22.65 7.64
N ARG A 216 2.79 22.05 6.51
CA ARG A 216 1.39 21.82 6.13
C ARG A 216 0.70 20.77 7.01
N LEU A 217 1.47 20.00 7.77
CA LEU A 217 1.03 18.77 8.45
C LEU A 217 1.02 18.86 9.98
N ASN A 218 1.53 19.93 10.55
CA ASN A 218 1.62 20.06 12.02
C ASN A 218 0.27 20.48 12.63
N SER A 219 -0.28 19.62 13.46
CA SER A 219 -1.51 19.91 14.23
C SER A 219 -1.22 20.54 15.61
N GLY A 220 0.02 20.59 16.05
CA GLY A 220 0.42 21.14 17.36
C GLY A 220 -0.20 20.42 18.55
N LYS A 221 -0.67 19.20 18.39
CA LYS A 221 -1.32 18.43 19.47
C LYS A 221 -0.29 17.56 20.20
N PRO A 222 -0.14 17.72 21.51
CA PRO A 222 0.78 16.89 22.28
C PRO A 222 0.35 15.42 22.27
N SER A 223 1.27 14.53 22.60
CA SER A 223 0.96 13.11 22.79
C SER A 223 0.27 12.91 24.15
N HIS A 224 -0.69 11.98 24.17
CA HIS A 224 -1.51 11.65 25.35
C HIS A 224 -1.44 10.14 25.65
N PRO A 225 -0.32 9.65 26.21
CA PRO A 225 -0.17 8.22 26.55
C PRO A 225 -1.24 7.71 27.52
N GLU A 226 -1.85 8.60 28.30
CA GLU A 226 -2.98 8.31 29.19
C GLU A 226 -4.23 7.81 28.45
N ASN A 227 -4.34 8.06 27.15
CA ASN A 227 -5.42 7.55 26.31
C ASN A 227 -5.24 6.10 25.85
N ILE A 228 -4.14 5.44 26.24
CA ILE A 228 -3.92 4.03 25.95
C ILE A 228 -4.88 3.19 26.80
N LYS A 229 -5.72 2.42 26.15
CA LYS A 229 -6.68 1.54 26.82
C LYS A 229 -5.97 0.33 27.41
N PRO A 230 -6.37 -0.13 28.61
CA PRO A 230 -5.82 -1.35 29.17
C PRO A 230 -6.17 -2.56 28.30
N LEU A 231 -5.24 -3.50 28.21
CA LEU A 231 -5.47 -4.79 27.56
C LEU A 231 -6.34 -5.68 28.45
N ASN A 232 -7.21 -6.47 27.84
CA ASN A 232 -7.89 -7.54 28.55
C ASN A 232 -6.94 -8.75 28.74
N GLU A 233 -7.39 -9.78 29.45
CA GLU A 233 -6.58 -10.95 29.79
C GLU A 233 -6.00 -11.64 28.55
N ALA A 234 -6.83 -11.94 27.54
CA ALA A 234 -6.38 -12.59 26.30
C ALA A 234 -5.41 -11.72 25.49
N GLN A 235 -5.63 -10.40 25.44
CA GLN A 235 -4.72 -9.46 24.80
C GLN A 235 -3.40 -9.33 25.55
N THR A 236 -3.44 -9.34 26.88
CA THR A 236 -2.24 -9.29 27.74
C THR A 236 -1.40 -10.55 27.54
N GLU A 237 -2.04 -11.71 27.50
CA GLU A 237 -1.37 -12.98 27.20
C GLU A 237 -0.71 -12.94 25.82
N ALA A 238 -1.45 -12.55 24.77
CA ALA A 238 -0.92 -12.42 23.42
C ALA A 238 0.24 -11.39 23.34
N TYR A 239 0.13 -10.26 24.03
CA TYR A 239 1.19 -9.26 24.13
C TYR A 239 2.47 -9.85 24.73
N ASN A 240 2.35 -10.58 25.85
CA ASN A 240 3.49 -11.20 26.49
C ASN A 240 4.11 -12.30 25.63
N GLN A 241 3.30 -13.09 24.94
CA GLN A 241 3.77 -14.10 23.99
C GLN A 241 4.49 -13.45 22.80
N ILE A 242 3.98 -12.32 22.25
CA ILE A 242 4.66 -11.57 21.20
C ILE A 242 6.05 -11.13 21.66
N LEU A 243 6.17 -10.58 22.88
CA LEU A 243 7.46 -10.16 23.42
C LEU A 243 8.42 -11.33 23.54
N LEU A 244 7.94 -12.48 24.03
CA LEU A 244 8.73 -13.70 24.15
C LEU A 244 9.19 -14.20 22.77
N GLN A 245 8.29 -14.29 21.79
CA GLN A 245 8.64 -14.69 20.43
C GLN A 245 9.65 -13.73 19.79
N MET A 246 9.53 -12.43 20.03
CA MET A 246 10.47 -11.43 19.53
C MET A 246 11.88 -11.55 20.14
N MET A 247 12.07 -12.26 21.26
CA MET A 247 13.43 -12.53 21.79
C MET A 247 14.21 -13.47 20.86
N SER A 248 13.55 -14.52 20.35
CA SER A 248 14.17 -15.56 19.51
C SER A 248 13.99 -15.33 18.00
N HIS A 249 12.94 -14.63 17.57
CA HIS A 249 12.62 -14.41 16.15
C HIS A 249 12.73 -12.94 15.76
N ARG A 250 13.16 -12.70 14.53
CA ARG A 250 13.15 -11.34 13.91
C ARG A 250 11.75 -10.96 13.43
N VAL A 251 10.94 -11.93 13.06
CA VAL A 251 9.58 -11.76 12.56
C VAL A 251 8.64 -12.59 13.43
N THR A 252 7.53 -12.03 13.87
CA THR A 252 6.47 -12.72 14.62
C THR A 252 5.14 -12.53 13.89
N LEU A 253 4.39 -13.61 13.70
CA LEU A 253 3.04 -13.61 13.16
C LEU A 253 2.02 -13.63 14.30
N LEU A 254 1.18 -12.60 14.36
CA LEU A 254 0.00 -12.55 15.20
C LEU A 254 -1.23 -12.96 14.40
N HIS A 255 -1.66 -14.21 14.55
CA HIS A 255 -2.90 -14.73 14.00
C HIS A 255 -4.04 -14.45 14.99
N GLY A 256 -4.78 -13.37 14.78
CA GLY A 256 -5.85 -12.97 15.68
C GLY A 256 -7.18 -12.82 14.94
N VAL A 257 -8.23 -13.46 15.44
CA VAL A 257 -9.58 -13.38 14.84
C VAL A 257 -10.04 -11.93 14.62
N THR A 258 -10.98 -11.72 13.72
CA THR A 258 -11.58 -10.41 13.48
C THR A 258 -12.17 -9.84 14.76
N SER A 259 -11.99 -8.55 15.03
CA SER A 259 -12.45 -7.87 16.24
C SER A 259 -11.87 -8.42 17.57
N SER A 260 -10.70 -9.05 17.54
CA SER A 260 -9.96 -9.45 18.77
C SER A 260 -9.25 -8.26 19.43
N GLY A 261 -9.20 -7.10 18.80
CA GLY A 261 -8.55 -5.91 19.32
C GLY A 261 -7.04 -5.87 19.10
N LYS A 262 -6.53 -6.47 18.03
CA LYS A 262 -5.10 -6.43 17.61
C LYS A 262 -4.50 -5.02 17.68
N THR A 263 -5.28 -4.01 17.29
CA THR A 263 -4.82 -2.61 17.29
C THR A 263 -4.41 -2.12 18.67
N GLU A 264 -5.08 -2.55 19.75
CA GLU A 264 -4.67 -2.19 21.12
C GLU A 264 -3.30 -2.79 21.46
N ILE A 265 -3.08 -4.05 21.09
CA ILE A 265 -1.77 -4.70 21.27
C ILE A 265 -0.69 -3.92 20.50
N TYR A 266 -0.99 -3.47 19.28
CA TYR A 266 -0.04 -2.66 18.50
C TYR A 266 0.29 -1.34 19.19
N ILE A 267 -0.71 -0.64 19.75
CA ILE A 267 -0.50 0.62 20.48
C ILE A 267 0.43 0.40 21.67
N HIS A 268 0.26 -0.68 22.43
CA HIS A 268 1.14 -1.03 23.55
C HIS A 268 2.57 -1.35 23.09
N LEU A 269 2.74 -2.08 21.98
CA LEU A 269 4.05 -2.37 21.40
C LEU A 269 4.74 -1.11 20.87
N ILE A 270 3.97 -0.21 20.23
CA ILE A 270 4.47 1.10 19.79
C ILE A 270 4.97 1.87 21.00
N GLN A 271 4.15 2.03 22.05
CA GLN A 271 4.53 2.77 23.25
C GLN A 271 5.79 2.19 23.89
N LYS A 272 5.93 0.86 23.95
CA LYS A 272 7.16 0.21 24.41
C LYS A 272 8.37 0.59 23.57
N ALA A 273 8.26 0.56 22.24
CA ALA A 273 9.36 0.94 21.35
C ALA A 273 9.74 2.41 21.53
N LEU A 274 8.75 3.31 21.73
CA LEU A 274 8.99 4.73 21.99
C LEU A 274 9.69 4.98 23.33
N ASN A 275 9.37 4.21 24.36
CA ASN A 275 10.06 4.26 25.65
C ASN A 275 11.54 3.81 25.53
N GLU A 276 11.86 2.99 24.53
CA GLU A 276 13.21 2.57 24.18
C GLU A 276 13.89 3.56 23.18
N HIS A 277 13.31 4.72 22.94
CA HIS A 277 13.77 5.74 21.98
C HIS A 277 13.92 5.21 20.54
N LYS A 278 13.13 4.24 20.14
CA LYS A 278 13.11 3.66 18.80
C LYS A 278 11.98 4.24 17.96
N GLN A 279 12.19 4.25 16.65
CA GLN A 279 11.15 4.60 15.67
C GLN A 279 10.35 3.37 15.27
N VAL A 280 9.10 3.60 14.91
CA VAL A 280 8.15 2.57 14.50
C VAL A 280 7.61 2.86 13.11
N LEU A 281 7.62 1.85 12.23
CA LEU A 281 6.90 1.86 10.96
C LEU A 281 5.66 0.96 11.08
N TYR A 282 4.48 1.57 10.96
CA TYR A 282 3.21 0.84 10.96
C TYR A 282 2.60 0.88 9.56
N LEU A 283 2.60 -0.26 8.88
CA LEU A 283 2.07 -0.42 7.54
C LEU A 283 0.64 -0.94 7.57
N LEU A 284 -0.21 -0.28 6.80
CA LEU A 284 -1.59 -0.68 6.53
C LEU A 284 -1.82 -0.72 5.02
N PRO A 285 -2.75 -1.58 4.53
CA PRO A 285 -3.29 -1.45 3.20
C PRO A 285 -3.86 -0.04 2.98
N GLU A 286 -3.67 0.53 1.78
CA GLU A 286 -4.06 1.93 1.52
C GLU A 286 -5.55 2.21 1.80
N ILE A 287 -6.41 1.22 1.57
CA ILE A 287 -7.85 1.29 1.85
C ILE A 287 -8.13 1.24 3.36
N ALA A 288 -7.29 0.56 4.15
CA ALA A 288 -7.44 0.44 5.61
C ALA A 288 -6.92 1.66 6.39
N LEU A 289 -6.21 2.59 5.72
CA LEU A 289 -5.85 3.91 6.28
C LEU A 289 -7.10 4.79 6.42
N THR A 290 -8.04 4.31 7.23
CA THR A 290 -9.29 5.01 7.50
C THR A 290 -9.09 6.16 8.51
N VAL A 291 -10.02 7.10 8.51
CA VAL A 291 -10.07 8.18 9.51
C VAL A 291 -10.04 7.58 10.91
N GLN A 292 -10.76 6.48 11.15
CA GLN A 292 -10.86 5.84 12.46
C GLN A 292 -9.52 5.43 13.06
N ILE A 293 -8.68 4.70 12.32
CA ILE A 293 -7.36 4.28 12.81
C ILE A 293 -6.42 5.48 12.99
N THR A 294 -6.51 6.43 12.06
CA THR A 294 -5.71 7.66 12.09
C THR A 294 -6.03 8.49 13.32
N GLU A 295 -7.31 8.76 13.59
CA GLU A 295 -7.74 9.54 14.76
C GLU A 295 -7.42 8.82 16.07
N ARG A 296 -7.56 7.51 16.10
CA ARG A 296 -7.20 6.70 17.27
C ARG A 296 -5.72 6.79 17.63
N LEU A 297 -4.84 6.68 16.63
CA LEU A 297 -3.39 6.82 16.86
C LEU A 297 -2.99 8.26 17.16
N LYS A 298 -3.62 9.25 16.52
CA LYS A 298 -3.41 10.68 16.83
C LYS A 298 -3.81 11.03 18.26
N ALA A 299 -4.90 10.45 18.75
CA ALA A 299 -5.35 10.67 20.12
C ALA A 299 -4.35 10.18 21.19
N VAL A 300 -3.46 9.26 20.82
CA VAL A 300 -2.43 8.72 21.72
C VAL A 300 -1.07 9.39 21.46
N PHE A 301 -0.63 9.42 20.20
CA PHE A 301 0.73 9.78 19.85
C PHE A 301 0.91 11.23 19.39
N GLY A 302 -0.20 11.97 19.13
CA GLY A 302 -0.17 13.39 18.79
C GLY A 302 0.85 13.71 17.67
N ASP A 303 1.72 14.68 17.94
CA ASP A 303 2.74 15.17 17.00
C ASP A 303 3.90 14.20 16.75
N ARG A 304 4.01 13.12 17.54
CA ARG A 304 4.99 12.03 17.33
C ARG A 304 4.60 11.13 16.16
N LEU A 305 3.35 11.22 15.66
CA LEU A 305 2.80 10.42 14.56
C LEU A 305 2.88 11.16 13.23
N GLY A 306 3.64 10.62 12.29
CA GLY A 306 3.61 10.99 10.88
C GLY A 306 2.73 10.04 10.07
N ILE A 307 1.96 10.57 9.13
CA ILE A 307 1.12 9.75 8.23
C ILE A 307 1.64 9.90 6.81
N TYR A 308 1.84 8.77 6.12
CA TYR A 308 2.41 8.78 4.77
C TYR A 308 1.62 7.88 3.81
N HIS A 309 0.97 8.48 2.82
CA HIS A 309 0.21 7.74 1.80
C HIS A 309 0.13 8.49 0.45
N SER A 310 -0.30 7.80 -0.59
CA SER A 310 -0.34 8.31 -1.97
C SER A 310 -1.33 9.47 -2.20
N LYS A 311 -2.33 9.66 -1.32
CA LYS A 311 -3.33 10.74 -1.41
C LYS A 311 -2.81 12.09 -0.91
N TYR A 312 -1.67 12.12 -0.24
CA TYR A 312 -1.00 13.37 0.10
C TYR A 312 -0.41 14.04 -1.14
N SER A 313 -0.46 15.36 -1.16
CA SER A 313 0.23 16.15 -2.18
C SER A 313 1.73 15.86 -2.15
N ASP A 314 2.38 16.07 -3.27
CA ASP A 314 3.81 15.83 -3.36
C ASP A 314 4.62 16.69 -2.38
N ALA A 315 4.18 17.93 -2.14
CA ALA A 315 4.79 18.83 -1.16
C ALA A 315 4.69 18.29 0.28
N GLU A 316 3.53 17.76 0.70
CA GLU A 316 3.36 17.12 2.01
C GLU A 316 4.26 15.90 2.18
N ARG A 317 4.40 15.11 1.11
CA ARG A 317 5.30 13.94 1.11
C ARG A 317 6.77 14.33 1.25
N VAL A 318 7.19 15.43 0.62
CA VAL A 318 8.54 16.00 0.78
C VAL A 318 8.75 16.54 2.20
N GLU A 319 7.74 17.18 2.79
CA GLU A 319 7.83 17.66 4.18
C GLU A 319 8.04 16.50 5.16
N ILE A 320 7.27 15.40 5.02
CA ILE A 320 7.46 14.22 5.87
C ILE A 320 8.87 13.64 5.67
N TRP A 321 9.34 13.55 4.43
CA TRP A 321 10.69 13.08 4.13
C TRP A 321 11.77 13.91 4.83
N ARG A 322 11.70 15.25 4.68
CA ARG A 322 12.64 16.18 5.33
C ARG A 322 12.54 16.11 6.85
N LYS A 323 11.32 16.02 7.38
CA LYS A 323 11.11 15.85 8.82
C LYS A 323 11.77 14.58 9.35
N GLN A 324 11.70 13.48 8.60
CA GLN A 324 12.33 12.22 8.97
C GLN A 324 13.87 12.29 8.93
N LEU A 325 14.46 13.17 8.11
CA LEU A 325 15.91 13.42 8.07
C LEU A 325 16.38 14.43 9.12
N SER A 326 15.48 15.19 9.75
CA SER A 326 15.82 16.21 10.74
C SER A 326 16.21 15.60 12.10
N ASP A 327 16.74 16.45 13.00
CA ASP A 327 17.09 16.08 14.37
C ASP A 327 15.86 15.69 15.23
N SER A 328 14.66 16.06 14.79
CA SER A 328 13.39 15.74 15.46
C SER A 328 12.41 15.02 14.53
N PRO A 329 12.73 13.79 14.08
CA PRO A 329 11.87 13.02 13.19
C PRO A 329 10.57 12.58 13.91
N TYR A 330 9.56 12.16 13.13
CA TYR A 330 8.44 11.43 13.72
C TYR A 330 8.95 10.12 14.33
N ASP A 331 8.44 9.78 15.50
CA ASP A 331 8.74 8.52 16.16
C ASP A 331 7.92 7.36 15.59
N VAL A 332 6.70 7.64 15.15
CA VAL A 332 5.81 6.67 14.53
C VAL A 332 5.43 7.13 13.13
N ILE A 333 5.65 6.28 12.15
CA ILE A 333 5.14 6.48 10.79
C ILE A 333 4.01 5.47 10.54
N LEU A 334 2.80 5.99 10.33
CA LEU A 334 1.68 5.23 9.82
C LEU A 334 1.62 5.42 8.30
N GLY A 335 1.66 4.34 7.55
CA GLY A 335 1.68 4.49 6.10
C GLY A 335 1.20 3.30 5.31
N ALA A 336 1.02 3.54 4.01
CA ALA A 336 0.78 2.51 3.02
C ALA A 336 2.12 1.96 2.47
N ARG A 337 2.03 1.13 1.46
CA ARG A 337 3.15 0.47 0.78
C ARG A 337 4.40 1.33 0.58
N SER A 338 4.24 2.58 0.16
CA SER A 338 5.38 3.47 -0.13
C SER A 338 6.12 4.01 1.10
N ALA A 339 5.56 3.85 2.30
CA ALA A 339 6.19 4.33 3.53
C ALA A 339 7.49 3.58 3.89
N ILE A 340 7.73 2.40 3.32
CA ILE A 340 9.00 1.67 3.50
C ILE A 340 10.22 2.42 2.97
N PHE A 341 10.03 3.39 2.08
CA PHE A 341 11.12 4.17 1.49
C PHE A 341 11.53 5.38 2.32
N LEU A 342 10.76 5.73 3.34
CA LEU A 342 11.11 6.85 4.21
C LEU A 342 12.42 6.61 4.98
N PRO A 343 13.19 7.67 5.27
CA PRO A 343 14.38 7.55 6.09
C PRO A 343 14.04 7.29 7.56
N PHE A 344 14.73 6.33 8.17
CA PHE A 344 14.67 6.04 9.60
C PHE A 344 16.07 6.04 10.18
N HIS A 345 16.28 6.68 11.33
CA HIS A 345 17.55 6.69 12.04
C HIS A 345 17.64 5.57 13.06
N ARG A 346 16.53 5.24 13.72
CA ARG A 346 16.46 4.34 14.88
C ARG A 346 15.27 3.38 14.78
N LEU A 347 15.03 2.79 13.59
CA LEU A 347 13.93 1.85 13.40
C LEU A 347 14.10 0.66 14.34
N GLY A 348 13.09 0.41 15.20
CA GLY A 348 13.09 -0.70 16.15
C GLY A 348 11.93 -1.66 16.01
N LEU A 349 10.83 -1.19 15.44
CA LEU A 349 9.65 -2.02 15.25
C LEU A 349 8.98 -1.72 13.90
N VAL A 350 8.64 -2.78 13.19
CA VAL A 350 7.81 -2.71 11.99
C VAL A 350 6.55 -3.51 12.26
N ILE A 351 5.40 -2.89 12.13
CA ILE A 351 4.08 -3.55 12.23
C ILE A 351 3.47 -3.57 10.84
N ILE A 352 3.01 -4.72 10.39
CA ILE A 352 2.32 -4.91 9.12
C ILE A 352 0.96 -5.53 9.43
N ASP A 353 -0.06 -4.72 9.45
CA ASP A 353 -1.43 -5.18 9.68
C ASP A 353 -2.09 -5.61 8.38
N GLU A 354 -2.97 -6.62 8.47
CA GLU A 354 -3.56 -7.29 7.30
C GLU A 354 -2.47 -7.75 6.31
N GLU A 355 -1.45 -8.45 6.82
CA GLU A 355 -0.22 -8.83 6.08
C GLU A 355 -0.47 -9.60 4.78
N HIS A 356 -1.61 -10.29 4.70
CA HIS A 356 -2.07 -11.08 3.55
C HIS A 356 -2.55 -10.22 2.38
N GLU A 357 -2.72 -8.91 2.58
CA GLU A 357 -3.33 -8.04 1.59
C GLU A 357 -2.50 -7.88 0.32
N GLN A 358 -3.14 -8.14 -0.82
CA GLN A 358 -2.50 -8.03 -2.14
C GLN A 358 -2.05 -6.62 -2.50
N SER A 359 -2.65 -5.59 -1.91
CA SER A 359 -2.29 -4.19 -2.16
C SER A 359 -0.88 -3.82 -1.69
N PHE A 360 -0.25 -4.66 -0.88
CA PHE A 360 1.17 -4.52 -0.56
C PHE A 360 2.10 -4.87 -1.74
N LYS A 361 1.62 -5.58 -2.74
CA LYS A 361 2.36 -5.81 -3.99
C LYS A 361 2.13 -4.65 -4.97
N GLN A 362 3.18 -4.03 -5.46
CA GLN A 362 3.13 -3.08 -6.56
C GLN A 362 3.08 -3.85 -7.88
N GLN A 363 2.02 -3.67 -8.65
CA GLN A 363 1.88 -4.31 -9.95
C GLN A 363 2.42 -3.43 -11.08
N ASP A 364 2.09 -2.14 -11.05
CA ASP A 364 2.53 -1.14 -12.02
C ASP A 364 2.60 0.23 -11.33
N PRO A 365 3.59 1.09 -11.63
CA PRO A 365 4.78 0.84 -12.45
C PRO A 365 5.82 -0.07 -11.77
N ALA A 366 6.91 -0.40 -12.50
CA ALA A 366 8.10 -1.02 -11.90
C ALA A 366 8.69 -0.10 -10.80
N PRO A 367 9.38 -0.68 -9.78
CA PRO A 367 9.60 -2.10 -9.49
C PRO A 367 8.33 -2.78 -8.96
N ARG A 368 8.15 -4.06 -9.30
CA ARG A 368 7.00 -4.86 -8.83
C ARG A 368 7.28 -5.50 -7.47
N TYR A 369 7.63 -4.68 -6.50
CA TYR A 369 8.00 -5.13 -5.16
C TYR A 369 6.78 -5.43 -4.28
N HIS A 370 6.98 -6.30 -3.28
CA HIS A 370 6.01 -6.57 -2.21
C HIS A 370 6.46 -5.85 -0.93
N ALA A 371 5.66 -4.90 -0.45
CA ALA A 371 6.04 -4.04 0.68
C ALA A 371 6.22 -4.83 1.98
N ARG A 372 5.43 -5.90 2.25
CA ARG A 372 5.64 -6.79 3.38
C ARG A 372 7.06 -7.36 3.39
N SER A 373 7.49 -7.97 2.29
CA SER A 373 8.83 -8.56 2.18
C SER A 373 9.92 -7.50 2.27
N ALA A 374 9.74 -6.36 1.60
CA ALA A 374 10.69 -5.26 1.65
C ALA A 374 10.79 -4.62 3.05
N ALA A 375 9.69 -4.54 3.80
CA ALA A 375 9.68 -4.02 5.17
C ALA A 375 10.37 -4.97 6.16
N ILE A 376 10.21 -6.29 5.98
CA ILE A 376 10.97 -7.30 6.76
C ILE A 376 12.48 -7.13 6.52
N VAL A 377 12.88 -6.97 5.26
CA VAL A 377 14.29 -6.76 4.92
C VAL A 377 14.80 -5.41 5.43
N LEU A 378 14.01 -4.35 5.34
CA LEU A 378 14.33 -3.05 5.93
C LEU A 378 14.61 -3.17 7.44
N ALA A 379 13.73 -3.85 8.18
CA ALA A 379 13.91 -4.07 9.61
C ALA A 379 15.23 -4.82 9.91
N GLN A 380 15.61 -5.79 9.07
CA GLN A 380 16.87 -6.53 9.25
C GLN A 380 18.14 -5.68 9.07
N MET A 381 18.03 -4.52 8.42
CA MET A 381 19.14 -3.59 8.25
C MET A 381 19.42 -2.75 9.52
N TYR A 382 18.54 -2.82 10.52
CA TYR A 382 18.69 -2.14 11.80
C TYR A 382 18.99 -3.14 12.93
N PRO A 383 19.92 -2.83 13.83
CA PRO A 383 20.23 -3.69 14.97
C PRO A 383 18.97 -3.91 15.83
N ASN A 384 18.68 -5.17 16.12
CA ASN A 384 17.58 -5.58 17.00
C ASN A 384 16.16 -5.11 16.60
N ALA A 385 15.97 -4.57 15.40
CA ALA A 385 14.63 -4.26 14.93
C ALA A 385 13.81 -5.56 14.73
N LYS A 386 12.53 -5.48 15.09
CA LYS A 386 11.58 -6.60 15.04
C LYS A 386 10.44 -6.28 14.09
N THR A 387 9.87 -7.32 13.50
CA THR A 387 8.69 -7.19 12.64
C THR A 387 7.54 -8.00 13.22
N LEU A 388 6.38 -7.37 13.33
CA LEU A 388 5.11 -8.01 13.66
C LEU A 388 4.21 -8.03 12.44
N LEU A 389 3.79 -9.22 12.03
CA LEU A 389 2.77 -9.42 11.00
C LEU A 389 1.45 -9.69 11.71
N GLY A 390 0.44 -8.89 11.45
CA GLY A 390 -0.87 -9.06 12.06
C GLY A 390 -1.95 -9.36 11.02
N THR A 391 -2.81 -10.33 11.31
CA THR A 391 -3.92 -10.70 10.42
C THR A 391 -4.93 -11.59 11.12
N ALA A 392 -6.15 -11.65 10.59
CA ALA A 392 -7.15 -12.65 10.97
C ALA A 392 -7.08 -13.90 10.06
N THR A 393 -6.52 -13.75 8.88
CA THR A 393 -6.41 -14.79 7.86
C THR A 393 -5.01 -14.75 7.28
N PRO A 394 -4.03 -15.43 7.88
CA PRO A 394 -2.65 -15.41 7.41
C PRO A 394 -2.50 -15.80 5.96
N SER A 395 -1.50 -15.23 5.26
CA SER A 395 -1.11 -15.75 3.96
C SER A 395 -0.45 -17.12 4.12
N MET A 396 -0.61 -18.00 3.11
CA MET A 396 -0.01 -19.34 3.12
C MET A 396 1.50 -19.28 3.39
N GLU A 397 2.19 -18.33 2.81
CA GLU A 397 3.64 -18.16 2.96
C GLU A 397 4.03 -17.73 4.38
N SER A 398 3.31 -16.78 4.98
CA SER A 398 3.59 -16.31 6.35
C SER A 398 3.30 -17.38 7.38
N TYR A 399 2.17 -18.08 7.23
CA TYR A 399 1.81 -19.17 8.15
C TYR A 399 2.74 -20.38 8.02
N TYR A 400 3.14 -20.72 6.78
CA TYR A 400 4.14 -21.75 6.53
C TYR A 400 5.47 -21.42 7.22
N ASN A 401 5.97 -20.19 7.06
CA ASN A 401 7.21 -19.77 7.72
C ASN A 401 7.10 -19.80 9.26
N ALA A 402 5.92 -19.51 9.81
CA ALA A 402 5.68 -19.62 11.25
C ALA A 402 5.66 -21.08 11.71
N LYS A 403 4.98 -21.99 10.99
CA LYS A 403 4.97 -23.43 11.31
C LYS A 403 6.34 -24.09 11.14
N GLN A 404 7.18 -23.59 10.24
CA GLN A 404 8.57 -24.04 10.08
C GLN A 404 9.55 -23.42 11.10
N GLY A 405 9.08 -22.63 12.06
CA GLY A 405 9.91 -22.00 13.09
C GLY A 405 10.82 -20.87 12.55
N LYS A 406 10.61 -20.38 11.33
CA LYS A 406 11.31 -19.20 10.83
C LYS A 406 10.74 -17.92 11.40
N TYR A 407 9.44 -17.90 11.68
CA TYR A 407 8.73 -16.81 12.33
C TYR A 407 8.19 -17.29 13.68
N GLY A 408 8.12 -16.42 14.66
CA GLY A 408 7.34 -16.67 15.87
C GLY A 408 5.85 -16.71 15.52
N LEU A 409 5.07 -17.55 16.20
CA LEU A 409 3.62 -17.62 16.05
C LEU A 409 2.94 -17.29 17.37
N VAL A 410 1.98 -16.38 17.33
CA VAL A 410 1.09 -16.06 18.44
C VAL A 410 -0.35 -16.10 17.93
N GLU A 411 -1.21 -16.83 18.63
CA GLU A 411 -2.62 -16.97 18.26
C GLU A 411 -3.51 -16.22 19.25
N LEU A 412 -4.43 -15.39 18.75
CA LEU A 412 -5.43 -14.67 19.53
C LEU A 412 -6.83 -15.08 19.06
N THR A 413 -7.33 -16.16 19.64
CA THR A 413 -8.54 -16.86 19.17
C THR A 413 -9.85 -16.27 19.72
N ARG A 414 -9.78 -15.43 20.77
CA ARG A 414 -10.97 -14.82 21.39
C ARG A 414 -11.25 -13.43 20.84
N ARG A 415 -12.52 -13.15 20.57
CA ARG A 415 -12.98 -11.80 20.23
C ARG A 415 -13.00 -10.90 21.49
N TYR A 416 -12.86 -9.59 21.28
CA TYR A 416 -13.01 -8.62 22.36
C TYR A 416 -14.43 -8.72 22.97
N LYS A 417 -14.53 -8.81 24.31
CA LYS A 417 -15.79 -9.01 25.07
C LYS A 417 -16.51 -10.33 24.77
N ASP A 418 -15.80 -11.39 24.37
CA ASP A 418 -16.34 -12.73 24.11
C ASP A 418 -17.57 -12.75 23.16
N ILE A 419 -17.65 -11.79 22.23
CA ILE A 419 -18.71 -11.73 21.24
C ILE A 419 -18.61 -12.98 20.35
N GLN A 420 -19.70 -13.73 20.22
CA GLN A 420 -19.76 -14.93 19.38
C GLN A 420 -19.49 -14.60 17.91
N LEU A 421 -18.91 -15.58 17.21
CA LEU A 421 -18.77 -15.49 15.76
C LEU A 421 -20.17 -15.44 15.12
N PRO A 422 -20.34 -14.76 13.97
CA PRO A 422 -21.61 -14.74 13.27
C PRO A 422 -22.00 -16.15 12.82
N GLU A 423 -23.29 -16.43 12.81
CA GLU A 423 -23.82 -17.62 12.18
C GLU A 423 -23.73 -17.49 10.67
N ILE A 424 -23.17 -18.51 10.00
CA ILE A 424 -23.07 -18.54 8.54
C ILE A 424 -24.04 -19.58 8.00
N GLU A 425 -25.06 -19.11 7.32
CA GLU A 425 -26.07 -19.94 6.64
C GLU A 425 -25.72 -20.07 5.16
N ILE A 426 -25.52 -21.30 4.72
CA ILE A 426 -25.29 -21.60 3.28
C ILE A 426 -26.64 -21.71 2.58
N VAL A 427 -26.75 -21.00 1.46
CA VAL A 427 -27.91 -21.11 0.57
C VAL A 427 -27.47 -21.74 -0.74
N ASP A 428 -27.93 -22.95 -1.02
CA ASP A 428 -27.73 -23.61 -2.31
C ASP A 428 -28.63 -22.95 -3.37
N ILE A 429 -28.02 -22.09 -4.17
CA ILE A 429 -28.71 -21.39 -5.24
C ILE A 429 -28.91 -22.25 -6.50
N LYS A 430 -28.25 -23.41 -6.62
CA LYS A 430 -28.40 -24.33 -7.75
C LYS A 430 -29.82 -24.88 -7.84
N ASP A 431 -30.33 -25.38 -6.71
CA ASP A 431 -31.71 -25.91 -6.64
C ASP A 431 -32.74 -24.78 -6.79
N LEU A 432 -32.49 -23.61 -6.18
CA LEU A 432 -33.38 -22.45 -6.30
C LEU A 432 -33.50 -21.94 -7.74
N TYR A 433 -32.39 -21.92 -8.51
CA TYR A 433 -32.42 -21.58 -9.94
C TYR A 433 -33.24 -22.60 -10.74
N ARG A 434 -33.07 -23.90 -10.45
CA ARG A 434 -33.84 -24.96 -11.09
C ARG A 434 -35.33 -24.82 -10.87
N ARG A 435 -35.73 -24.50 -9.64
CA ARG A 435 -37.13 -24.27 -9.25
C ARG A 435 -37.66 -22.88 -9.62
N LYS A 436 -36.87 -22.01 -10.24
CA LYS A 436 -37.22 -20.63 -10.61
C LYS A 436 -37.64 -19.77 -9.40
N MET A 437 -37.09 -20.04 -8.23
CA MET A 437 -37.39 -19.33 -6.98
C MET A 437 -36.50 -18.11 -6.75
N MET A 438 -35.51 -17.89 -7.60
CA MET A 438 -34.60 -16.73 -7.47
C MET A 438 -35.25 -15.46 -8.04
N THR A 439 -35.11 -14.34 -7.35
CA THR A 439 -35.44 -13.00 -7.86
C THR A 439 -34.12 -12.32 -8.28
N GLY A 440 -33.78 -12.37 -9.57
CA GLY A 440 -32.46 -11.96 -10.05
C GLY A 440 -31.34 -12.75 -9.37
N PRO A 441 -30.37 -12.12 -8.72
CA PRO A 441 -29.32 -12.81 -7.98
C PRO A 441 -29.69 -13.12 -6.52
N PHE A 442 -30.92 -12.83 -6.10
CA PHE A 442 -31.33 -12.89 -4.70
C PHE A 442 -32.18 -14.14 -4.41
N SER A 443 -31.78 -14.91 -3.41
CA SER A 443 -32.60 -16.02 -2.89
C SER A 443 -33.70 -15.50 -1.97
N PRO A 444 -34.82 -16.26 -1.82
CA PRO A 444 -35.90 -15.90 -0.90
C PRO A 444 -35.39 -15.72 0.54
N ARG A 445 -34.47 -16.58 0.98
CA ARG A 445 -33.89 -16.52 2.32
C ARG A 445 -33.10 -15.23 2.56
N LEU A 446 -32.30 -14.79 1.56
CA LEU A 446 -31.60 -13.51 1.59
C LEU A 446 -32.58 -12.35 1.75
N LEU A 447 -33.62 -12.32 0.89
CA LEU A 447 -34.59 -11.23 0.91
C LEU A 447 -35.37 -11.16 2.23
N SER A 448 -35.71 -12.32 2.85
CA SER A 448 -36.30 -12.37 4.18
C SER A 448 -35.38 -11.81 5.25
N ALA A 449 -34.12 -12.27 5.29
CA ALA A 449 -33.14 -11.80 6.29
C ALA A 449 -32.87 -10.29 6.22
N VAL A 450 -32.75 -9.73 4.99
CA VAL A 450 -32.57 -8.29 4.82
C VAL A 450 -33.83 -7.52 5.25
N ARG A 451 -35.01 -7.99 4.89
CA ARG A 451 -36.31 -7.37 5.29
C ARG A 451 -36.43 -7.34 6.81
N GLU A 452 -36.16 -8.44 7.48
CA GLU A 452 -36.21 -8.55 8.93
C GLU A 452 -35.23 -7.58 9.62
N ALA A 453 -33.98 -7.48 9.11
CA ALA A 453 -32.99 -6.57 9.65
C ALA A 453 -33.41 -5.11 9.48
N LEU A 454 -33.87 -4.71 8.30
CA LEU A 454 -34.34 -3.35 8.03
C LEU A 454 -35.59 -3.03 8.86
N GLY A 455 -36.51 -4.00 9.04
CA GLY A 455 -37.70 -3.84 9.88
C GLY A 455 -37.38 -3.64 11.36
N ARG A 456 -36.26 -4.15 11.86
CA ARG A 456 -35.76 -3.89 13.22
C ARG A 456 -34.94 -2.60 13.34
N GLY A 457 -34.79 -1.82 12.26
CA GLY A 457 -33.96 -0.61 12.24
C GLY A 457 -32.45 -0.92 12.24
N GLU A 458 -32.07 -2.14 11.92
CA GLU A 458 -30.68 -2.59 11.82
C GLU A 458 -30.16 -2.35 10.39
N GLN A 459 -28.88 -2.64 10.17
CA GLN A 459 -28.23 -2.44 8.87
C GLN A 459 -27.84 -3.77 8.24
N ALA A 460 -27.81 -3.79 6.91
CA ALA A 460 -27.36 -4.95 6.13
C ALA A 460 -26.27 -4.58 5.14
N ILE A 461 -25.40 -5.55 4.85
CA ILE A 461 -24.35 -5.45 3.83
C ILE A 461 -24.56 -6.50 2.77
N LEU A 462 -24.58 -6.08 1.49
CA LEU A 462 -24.57 -6.97 0.33
C LEU A 462 -23.19 -6.93 -0.31
N PHE A 463 -22.45 -8.01 -0.17
CA PHE A 463 -21.12 -8.15 -0.74
C PHE A 463 -21.17 -8.83 -2.10
N GLN A 464 -20.60 -8.16 -3.11
CA GLN A 464 -20.42 -8.68 -4.46
C GLN A 464 -18.94 -8.54 -4.86
N ASN A 465 -18.26 -9.65 -5.12
CA ASN A 465 -16.89 -9.57 -5.64
C ASN A 465 -16.93 -9.17 -7.13
N ARG A 466 -16.40 -7.97 -7.45
CA ARG A 466 -16.32 -7.45 -8.82
C ARG A 466 -14.92 -7.53 -9.41
N ARG A 467 -13.91 -7.98 -8.68
CA ARG A 467 -12.54 -8.00 -9.22
C ARG A 467 -12.38 -8.98 -10.35
N GLY A 468 -11.99 -8.43 -11.50
CA GLY A 468 -11.52 -9.16 -12.67
C GLY A 468 -12.63 -9.91 -13.37
N PHE A 469 -13.16 -9.32 -14.43
CA PHE A 469 -13.86 -10.06 -15.45
C PHE A 469 -12.83 -10.95 -16.16
N ALA A 470 -12.36 -12.02 -15.50
CA ALA A 470 -11.80 -13.12 -16.25
C ALA A 470 -13.01 -13.77 -16.92
N PRO A 471 -13.15 -13.69 -18.24
CA PRO A 471 -14.23 -14.35 -18.92
C PRO A 471 -14.07 -15.85 -18.72
N MET A 472 -14.86 -16.43 -17.83
CA MET A 472 -14.98 -17.86 -17.66
C MET A 472 -16.38 -18.28 -18.06
N VAL A 473 -16.54 -19.52 -18.47
CA VAL A 473 -17.85 -20.11 -18.72
C VAL A 473 -18.26 -20.97 -17.54
N GLU A 474 -19.53 -20.95 -17.25
CA GLU A 474 -20.16 -21.72 -16.18
C GLU A 474 -21.45 -22.32 -16.69
N CYS A 475 -21.73 -23.57 -16.34
CA CYS A 475 -23.02 -24.17 -16.57
C CYS A 475 -24.06 -23.53 -15.64
N ARG A 476 -25.09 -22.93 -16.16
CA ARG A 476 -26.15 -22.30 -15.37
C ARG A 476 -26.95 -23.29 -14.52
N GLN A 477 -27.06 -24.52 -14.99
CA GLN A 477 -27.88 -25.53 -14.33
C GLN A 477 -27.14 -26.17 -13.14
N CYS A 478 -25.90 -26.63 -13.32
CA CYS A 478 -25.17 -27.38 -12.29
C CYS A 478 -23.99 -26.63 -11.65
N GLY A 479 -23.59 -25.49 -12.20
CA GLY A 479 -22.43 -24.74 -11.68
C GLY A 479 -21.08 -25.25 -12.15
N TRP A 480 -21.04 -26.23 -13.08
CA TRP A 480 -19.76 -26.73 -13.58
C TRP A 480 -18.95 -25.64 -14.28
N VAL A 481 -17.66 -25.58 -13.94
CA VAL A 481 -16.66 -24.67 -14.53
C VAL A 481 -15.50 -25.51 -15.04
N PRO A 482 -15.03 -25.31 -16.30
CA PRO A 482 -13.92 -26.06 -16.84
C PRO A 482 -12.60 -25.70 -16.13
N LYS A 483 -11.87 -26.71 -15.67
CA LYS A 483 -10.57 -26.59 -15.02
C LYS A 483 -9.45 -27.13 -15.90
N CYS A 484 -8.25 -26.62 -15.70
CA CYS A 484 -7.03 -27.15 -16.31
C CYS A 484 -6.61 -28.46 -15.62
N PRO A 485 -6.35 -29.55 -16.35
CA PRO A 485 -5.94 -30.82 -15.74
C PRO A 485 -4.54 -30.74 -15.10
N ASP A 486 -3.67 -29.84 -15.61
CA ASP A 486 -2.25 -29.77 -15.19
C ASP A 486 -2.00 -28.72 -14.11
N CYS A 487 -2.94 -27.78 -13.89
CA CYS A 487 -2.72 -26.63 -13.01
C CYS A 487 -3.82 -26.44 -11.94
N ASP A 488 -4.87 -27.22 -11.99
CA ASP A 488 -6.09 -27.12 -11.14
C ASP A 488 -6.69 -25.71 -11.02
N VAL A 489 -6.52 -24.88 -12.05
CA VAL A 489 -7.13 -23.55 -12.15
C VAL A 489 -8.26 -23.57 -13.19
N SER A 490 -9.26 -22.73 -12.99
CA SER A 490 -10.33 -22.54 -13.97
C SER A 490 -9.75 -22.00 -15.28
N LEU A 491 -10.33 -22.45 -16.41
CA LEU A 491 -9.90 -22.00 -17.74
C LEU A 491 -10.52 -20.64 -18.07
N THR A 492 -9.73 -19.78 -18.70
CA THR A 492 -10.19 -18.49 -19.19
C THR A 492 -10.82 -18.60 -20.57
N TYR A 493 -12.00 -18.01 -20.75
CA TYR A 493 -12.75 -18.01 -22.00
C TYR A 493 -12.31 -16.86 -22.92
N HIS A 494 -11.89 -17.20 -24.13
CA HIS A 494 -11.56 -16.27 -25.19
C HIS A 494 -12.71 -16.11 -26.17
N LYS A 495 -13.58 -15.12 -25.94
CA LYS A 495 -14.81 -14.89 -26.69
C LYS A 495 -14.58 -14.75 -28.20
N ASN A 496 -13.51 -14.10 -28.63
CA ASN A 496 -13.24 -13.85 -30.06
C ASN A 496 -12.94 -15.11 -30.87
N MET A 497 -12.44 -16.17 -30.21
CA MET A 497 -12.05 -17.43 -30.85
C MET A 497 -12.84 -18.64 -30.32
N ASN A 498 -13.78 -18.41 -29.41
CA ASN A 498 -14.64 -19.42 -28.77
C ASN A 498 -13.87 -20.64 -28.21
N TYR A 499 -12.76 -20.38 -27.50
CA TYR A 499 -12.00 -21.43 -26.83
C TYR A 499 -11.68 -21.06 -25.38
N LEU A 500 -11.33 -22.07 -24.60
CA LEU A 500 -10.90 -21.97 -23.21
C LEU A 500 -9.39 -22.20 -23.13
N SER A 501 -8.65 -21.43 -22.32
CA SER A 501 -7.23 -21.63 -22.13
C SER A 501 -6.79 -21.49 -20.67
N CYS A 502 -5.77 -22.24 -20.31
CA CYS A 502 -5.02 -22.07 -19.07
C CYS A 502 -3.89 -21.06 -19.28
N HIS A 503 -3.90 -19.96 -18.53
CA HIS A 503 -2.82 -18.96 -18.62
C HIS A 503 -1.55 -19.32 -17.84
N TYR A 504 -1.49 -20.54 -17.29
CA TYR A 504 -0.33 -21.08 -16.58
C TYR A 504 0.50 -22.02 -17.45
N CYS A 505 -0.13 -22.99 -18.09
CA CYS A 505 0.57 -24.00 -18.90
C CYS A 505 0.25 -23.95 -20.40
N GLY A 506 -0.71 -23.10 -20.83
CA GLY A 506 -1.12 -23.00 -22.23
C GLY A 506 -2.12 -24.07 -22.67
N TYR A 507 -2.57 -24.97 -21.77
CA TYR A 507 -3.61 -25.95 -22.12
C TYR A 507 -4.85 -25.26 -22.71
N THR A 508 -5.36 -25.79 -23.83
CA THR A 508 -6.54 -25.25 -24.53
C THR A 508 -7.56 -26.31 -24.81
N MET A 509 -8.85 -25.94 -24.71
CA MET A 509 -9.96 -26.77 -25.14
C MET A 509 -11.06 -25.92 -25.79
N LYS A 510 -11.88 -26.54 -26.65
CA LYS A 510 -13.10 -25.89 -27.16
C LYS A 510 -14.11 -25.75 -26.04
N VAL A 511 -14.95 -24.72 -26.11
CA VAL A 511 -16.13 -24.63 -25.24
C VAL A 511 -17.05 -25.82 -25.56
N PRO A 512 -17.38 -26.68 -24.59
CA PRO A 512 -18.25 -27.81 -24.86
C PRO A 512 -19.65 -27.33 -25.22
N GLU A 513 -20.31 -28.00 -26.13
CA GLU A 513 -21.69 -27.70 -26.56
C GLU A 513 -22.71 -28.00 -25.46
N ALA A 514 -22.45 -29.05 -24.68
CA ALA A 514 -23.22 -29.43 -23.52
C ALA A 514 -22.34 -29.64 -22.29
N CYS A 515 -22.87 -29.40 -21.12
CA CYS A 515 -22.18 -29.56 -19.86
C CYS A 515 -21.80 -31.04 -19.60
N PRO A 516 -20.52 -31.36 -19.35
CA PRO A 516 -20.14 -32.75 -19.09
C PRO A 516 -20.75 -33.36 -17.82
N CYS A 517 -21.23 -32.51 -16.89
CA CYS A 517 -21.84 -32.99 -15.63
C CYS A 517 -23.34 -33.17 -15.64
N CYS A 518 -24.09 -32.39 -16.45
CA CYS A 518 -25.56 -32.41 -16.42
C CYS A 518 -26.19 -32.28 -17.81
N GLU A 519 -25.40 -32.38 -18.85
CA GLU A 519 -25.85 -32.35 -20.27
C GLU A 519 -26.58 -31.09 -20.72
N SER A 520 -26.63 -30.06 -19.88
CA SER A 520 -27.26 -28.77 -20.20
C SER A 520 -26.45 -27.99 -21.24
N GLU A 521 -27.12 -27.45 -22.25
CA GLU A 521 -26.53 -26.58 -23.27
C GLU A 521 -26.34 -25.13 -22.79
N ASP A 522 -26.89 -24.74 -21.61
CA ASP A 522 -26.78 -23.37 -21.09
C ASP A 522 -25.45 -23.11 -20.37
N ILE A 523 -24.38 -23.07 -21.16
CA ILE A 523 -23.03 -22.72 -20.72
C ILE A 523 -22.73 -21.28 -21.16
N ARG A 524 -22.63 -20.34 -20.21
CA ARG A 524 -22.45 -18.91 -20.54
C ARG A 524 -21.49 -18.23 -19.60
N GLY A 525 -20.85 -17.15 -20.09
CA GLY A 525 -20.11 -16.18 -19.27
C GLY A 525 -21.08 -15.31 -18.46
N ARG A 526 -20.77 -15.03 -17.18
CA ARG A 526 -21.66 -14.30 -16.26
C ARG A 526 -20.97 -13.20 -15.48
N GLY A 527 -21.66 -12.07 -15.26
CA GLY A 527 -21.30 -11.05 -14.29
C GLY A 527 -22.46 -10.08 -14.00
N TYR A 528 -22.77 -9.86 -12.71
CA TYR A 528 -23.62 -8.75 -12.25
C TYR A 528 -22.73 -7.63 -11.71
N GLY A 529 -22.88 -6.41 -12.20
CA GLY A 529 -22.23 -5.22 -11.62
C GLY A 529 -22.97 -4.73 -10.37
N THR A 530 -22.28 -4.04 -9.48
CA THR A 530 -22.86 -3.42 -8.26
C THR A 530 -24.00 -2.45 -8.57
N GLU A 531 -23.93 -1.73 -9.69
CA GLU A 531 -24.95 -0.82 -10.17
C GLU A 531 -26.27 -1.55 -10.47
N LYS A 532 -26.21 -2.66 -11.20
CA LYS A 532 -27.40 -3.48 -11.48
C LYS A 532 -27.99 -4.08 -10.21
N ILE A 533 -27.17 -4.48 -9.24
CA ILE A 533 -27.62 -4.97 -7.93
C ILE A 533 -28.33 -3.83 -7.17
N GLU A 534 -27.80 -2.62 -7.21
CA GLU A 534 -28.43 -1.44 -6.59
C GLU A 534 -29.80 -1.18 -7.18
N ASP A 535 -29.96 -1.21 -8.51
CA ASP A 535 -31.24 -0.97 -9.19
C ASP A 535 -32.29 -2.03 -8.84
N GLU A 536 -31.90 -3.31 -8.87
CA GLU A 536 -32.79 -4.41 -8.53
C GLU A 536 -33.20 -4.37 -7.04
N ILE A 537 -32.29 -4.09 -6.13
CA ILE A 537 -32.57 -3.97 -4.69
C ILE A 537 -33.45 -2.75 -4.39
N ARG A 538 -33.25 -1.63 -5.07
CA ARG A 538 -34.09 -0.43 -4.92
C ARG A 538 -35.53 -0.70 -5.32
N TYR A 539 -35.75 -1.56 -6.32
CA TYR A 539 -37.09 -2.01 -6.72
C TYR A 539 -37.72 -2.91 -5.66
N ILE A 540 -36.95 -3.83 -5.05
CA ILE A 540 -37.43 -4.80 -4.05
C ILE A 540 -37.69 -4.16 -2.68
N PHE A 541 -36.83 -3.21 -2.28
CA PHE A 541 -36.87 -2.49 -1.00
C PHE A 541 -36.90 -0.97 -1.22
N PRO A 542 -38.03 -0.39 -1.63
CA PRO A 542 -38.13 1.05 -1.89
C PRO A 542 -37.82 1.92 -0.65
N GLU A 543 -38.06 1.38 0.54
CA GLU A 543 -37.80 2.03 1.82
C GLU A 543 -36.33 2.00 2.23
N ALA A 544 -35.48 1.22 1.58
CA ALA A 544 -34.07 1.11 1.93
C ALA A 544 -33.29 2.34 1.48
N ARG A 545 -32.50 2.89 2.39
CA ARG A 545 -31.53 3.94 2.09
C ARG A 545 -30.20 3.31 1.72
N ILE A 546 -30.02 3.13 0.41
CA ILE A 546 -28.91 2.37 -0.16
C ILE A 546 -27.67 3.25 -0.29
N ALA A 547 -26.52 2.74 0.17
CA ALA A 547 -25.19 3.24 -0.14
C ALA A 547 -24.44 2.24 -1.01
N ARG A 548 -23.75 2.71 -2.07
CA ARG A 548 -22.89 1.88 -2.92
C ARG A 548 -21.43 2.24 -2.72
N MET A 549 -20.58 1.24 -2.42
CA MET A 549 -19.16 1.39 -2.19
C MET A 549 -18.36 0.54 -3.18
N ASP A 550 -17.96 1.15 -4.27
CA ASP A 550 -17.10 0.59 -5.30
C ASP A 550 -16.07 1.62 -5.80
N LEU A 551 -15.21 1.22 -6.75
CA LEU A 551 -14.19 2.12 -7.30
C LEU A 551 -14.78 3.38 -7.96
N ASP A 552 -15.98 3.30 -8.51
CA ASP A 552 -16.61 4.42 -9.23
C ASP A 552 -17.14 5.46 -8.25
N THR A 553 -17.72 5.01 -7.12
CA THR A 553 -18.30 5.88 -6.09
C THR A 553 -17.27 6.43 -5.09
N THR A 554 -16.07 5.85 -5.05
CA THR A 554 -15.04 6.16 -4.04
C THR A 554 -13.75 6.74 -4.63
N ARG A 555 -13.82 7.36 -5.81
CA ARG A 555 -12.65 7.93 -6.50
C ARG A 555 -11.95 9.03 -5.71
N THR A 556 -12.68 9.80 -4.92
CA THR A 556 -12.12 10.85 -4.07
C THR A 556 -12.15 10.46 -2.59
N ARG A 557 -11.19 10.96 -1.82
CA ARG A 557 -11.12 10.74 -0.38
C ARG A 557 -12.42 11.19 0.32
N ASN A 558 -12.90 12.37 0.01
CA ASN A 558 -14.10 12.92 0.62
C ASN A 558 -15.37 12.10 0.31
N ALA A 559 -15.48 11.50 -0.88
CA ALA A 559 -16.59 10.62 -1.23
C ALA A 559 -16.56 9.33 -0.40
N TYR A 560 -15.38 8.72 -0.26
CA TYR A 560 -15.19 7.52 0.55
C TYR A 560 -15.52 7.77 2.03
N GLU A 561 -14.97 8.84 2.62
CA GLU A 561 -15.21 9.20 4.01
C GLU A 561 -16.68 9.53 4.28
N ARG A 562 -17.35 10.21 3.34
CA ARG A 562 -18.78 10.51 3.43
C ARG A 562 -19.61 9.24 3.46
N LEU A 563 -19.36 8.30 2.54
CA LEU A 563 -20.09 7.03 2.49
C LEU A 563 -19.96 6.23 3.79
N ILE A 564 -18.77 6.16 4.36
CA ILE A 564 -18.52 5.50 5.64
C ILE A 564 -19.30 6.22 6.77
N ASN A 565 -19.20 7.54 6.83
CA ASN A 565 -19.86 8.31 7.86
C ASN A 565 -21.40 8.20 7.76
N ASP A 566 -21.97 8.29 6.57
CA ASP A 566 -23.41 8.17 6.33
C ASP A 566 -23.93 6.77 6.70
N PHE A 567 -23.15 5.72 6.46
CA PHE A 567 -23.52 4.39 6.89
C PHE A 567 -23.31 4.21 8.40
N SER A 568 -22.22 4.65 8.98
CA SER A 568 -21.95 4.55 10.43
C SER A 568 -22.99 5.30 11.28
N THR A 569 -23.47 6.46 10.82
CA THR A 569 -24.48 7.27 11.49
C THR A 569 -25.91 6.77 11.27
N GLY A 570 -26.12 5.81 10.36
CA GLY A 570 -27.43 5.26 10.03
C GLY A 570 -28.24 6.10 9.04
N LYS A 571 -27.64 7.08 8.35
CA LYS A 571 -28.29 7.77 7.23
C LYS A 571 -28.58 6.84 6.08
N SER A 572 -27.72 5.84 5.85
CA SER A 572 -27.99 4.69 5.01
C SER A 572 -28.08 3.42 5.84
N ASN A 573 -28.94 2.47 5.44
CA ASN A 573 -29.20 1.23 6.17
C ASN A 573 -28.88 -0.04 5.37
N LEU A 574 -28.59 0.11 4.07
CA LEU A 574 -28.17 -0.99 3.21
C LEU A 574 -26.92 -0.59 2.43
N LEU A 575 -25.85 -1.33 2.61
CA LEU A 575 -24.58 -1.08 1.94
C LEU A 575 -24.32 -2.17 0.89
N ILE A 576 -24.20 -1.77 -0.37
CA ILE A 576 -23.80 -2.64 -1.46
C ILE A 576 -22.35 -2.35 -1.80
N GLY A 577 -21.48 -3.37 -1.85
CA GLY A 577 -20.13 -3.07 -2.24
C GLY A 577 -19.25 -4.27 -2.52
N THR A 578 -18.02 -3.94 -2.91
CA THR A 578 -16.98 -4.88 -3.30
C THR A 578 -15.97 -5.09 -2.16
N GLN A 579 -14.78 -5.58 -2.47
CA GLN A 579 -13.71 -5.82 -1.50
C GLN A 579 -13.38 -4.61 -0.57
N MET A 580 -13.84 -3.40 -0.90
CA MET A 580 -13.64 -2.24 -0.05
C MET A 580 -14.38 -2.34 1.29
N ILE A 581 -15.50 -3.10 1.33
CA ILE A 581 -16.29 -3.29 2.56
C ILE A 581 -15.60 -4.24 3.53
N SER A 582 -14.78 -5.18 3.04
CA SER A 582 -14.12 -6.17 3.90
C SER A 582 -13.04 -5.56 4.79
N LYS A 583 -12.58 -4.32 4.52
CA LYS A 583 -11.34 -3.77 5.07
C LYS A 583 -11.55 -2.62 6.04
N GLY A 584 -10.99 -2.73 7.24
CA GLY A 584 -10.77 -1.61 8.18
C GLY A 584 -12.01 -0.83 8.64
N LEU A 585 -13.23 -1.29 8.34
CA LEU A 585 -14.46 -0.62 8.69
C LEU A 585 -15.14 -1.29 9.90
N ASP A 586 -15.61 -0.49 10.79
CA ASP A 586 -16.30 -0.93 11.99
C ASP A 586 -17.71 -0.34 12.03
N PHE A 587 -18.74 -1.20 11.95
CA PHE A 587 -20.14 -0.80 11.93
C PHE A 587 -20.92 -1.53 13.04
N ASP A 588 -21.40 -0.77 14.00
CA ASP A 588 -22.06 -1.30 15.20
C ASP A 588 -23.47 -1.90 14.96
N LYS A 589 -24.17 -1.47 13.90
CA LYS A 589 -25.58 -1.80 13.65
C LYS A 589 -25.79 -2.88 12.58
N VAL A 590 -24.70 -3.42 12.04
CA VAL A 590 -24.81 -4.44 10.98
C VAL A 590 -25.14 -5.80 11.61
N SER A 591 -26.34 -6.28 11.34
CA SER A 591 -26.82 -7.59 11.80
C SER A 591 -26.78 -8.67 10.71
N VAL A 592 -26.92 -8.26 9.44
CA VAL A 592 -26.95 -9.19 8.31
C VAL A 592 -25.86 -8.81 7.30
N VAL A 593 -25.09 -9.81 6.90
CA VAL A 593 -24.13 -9.72 5.81
C VAL A 593 -24.45 -10.79 4.77
N VAL A 594 -24.46 -10.41 3.51
CA VAL A 594 -24.77 -11.33 2.42
C VAL A 594 -23.59 -11.42 1.46
N ILE A 595 -23.16 -12.62 1.16
CA ILE A 595 -22.23 -12.93 0.08
C ILE A 595 -23.06 -13.42 -1.11
N LEU A 596 -23.24 -12.55 -2.11
CA LEU A 596 -24.17 -12.79 -3.22
C LEU A 596 -23.77 -13.95 -4.12
N ASN A 597 -22.47 -14.18 -4.30
CA ASN A 597 -21.97 -15.24 -5.17
C ASN A 597 -20.54 -15.65 -4.78
N ALA A 598 -20.40 -16.68 -3.97
CA ALA A 598 -19.11 -17.23 -3.57
C ALA A 598 -18.37 -17.89 -4.75
N ASP A 599 -19.11 -18.53 -5.66
CA ASP A 599 -18.53 -19.25 -6.80
C ASP A 599 -17.71 -18.33 -7.72
N SER A 600 -18.07 -17.05 -7.80
CA SER A 600 -17.32 -16.09 -8.63
C SER A 600 -15.90 -15.83 -8.13
N MET A 601 -15.65 -16.05 -6.85
CA MET A 601 -14.32 -15.92 -6.25
C MET A 601 -13.54 -17.24 -6.37
N LEU A 602 -14.20 -18.35 -6.07
CA LEU A 602 -13.63 -19.69 -6.08
C LEU A 602 -13.17 -20.14 -7.47
N ASN A 603 -13.93 -19.77 -8.48
CA ASN A 603 -13.67 -20.15 -9.88
C ASN A 603 -12.79 -19.13 -10.62
N TYR A 604 -12.18 -18.19 -9.91
CA TYR A 604 -11.22 -17.28 -10.57
C TYR A 604 -10.00 -18.07 -11.08
N PRO A 605 -9.52 -17.81 -12.32
CA PRO A 605 -8.44 -18.59 -12.93
C PRO A 605 -7.06 -18.21 -12.37
N ASP A 606 -6.86 -18.45 -11.08
CA ASP A 606 -5.62 -18.22 -10.35
C ASP A 606 -5.45 -19.31 -9.28
N PHE A 607 -4.24 -19.78 -9.09
CA PHE A 607 -3.92 -20.80 -8.08
C PHE A 607 -4.18 -20.31 -6.64
N ARG A 608 -4.28 -18.99 -6.42
CA ARG A 608 -4.63 -18.38 -5.13
C ARG A 608 -6.15 -18.21 -4.95
N ALA A 609 -6.97 -18.64 -5.89
CA ALA A 609 -8.42 -18.39 -5.87
C ALA A 609 -9.07 -18.87 -4.57
N TYR A 610 -8.75 -20.07 -4.11
CA TYR A 610 -9.26 -20.62 -2.84
C TYR A 610 -8.76 -19.85 -1.62
N GLU A 611 -7.47 -19.51 -1.58
CA GLU A 611 -6.86 -18.71 -0.53
C GLU A 611 -7.55 -17.33 -0.40
N GLN A 612 -7.67 -16.63 -1.52
CA GLN A 612 -8.31 -15.31 -1.57
C GLN A 612 -9.79 -15.37 -1.21
N SER A 613 -10.49 -16.43 -1.66
CA SER A 613 -11.90 -16.64 -1.36
C SER A 613 -12.13 -16.89 0.13
N PHE A 614 -11.35 -17.78 0.73
CA PHE A 614 -11.41 -18.04 2.18
C PHE A 614 -11.19 -16.76 2.99
N MET A 615 -10.11 -16.03 2.69
CA MET A 615 -9.77 -14.77 3.36
C MET A 615 -10.89 -13.74 3.22
N MET A 616 -11.40 -13.56 2.01
CA MET A 616 -12.45 -12.59 1.72
C MET A 616 -13.77 -12.94 2.43
N MET A 617 -14.22 -14.20 2.33
CA MET A 617 -15.44 -14.65 2.98
C MET A 617 -15.34 -14.53 4.50
N SER A 618 -14.22 -14.93 5.10
CA SER A 618 -13.97 -14.82 6.56
C SER A 618 -13.96 -13.35 7.01
N GLN A 619 -13.32 -12.45 6.25
CA GLN A 619 -13.28 -11.03 6.60
C GLN A 619 -14.65 -10.35 6.49
N VAL A 620 -15.38 -10.62 5.41
CA VAL A 620 -16.70 -10.06 5.19
C VAL A 620 -17.69 -10.61 6.24
N SER A 621 -17.63 -11.90 6.52
CA SER A 621 -18.42 -12.52 7.59
C SER A 621 -18.15 -11.89 8.95
N GLY A 622 -16.90 -11.56 9.25
CA GLY A 622 -16.51 -10.88 10.48
C GLY A 622 -17.13 -9.49 10.69
N ARG A 623 -17.82 -8.93 9.69
CA ARG A 623 -18.53 -7.64 9.79
C ARG A 623 -19.94 -7.79 10.41
N ALA A 624 -20.51 -8.98 10.39
CA ALA A 624 -21.81 -9.24 11.00
C ALA A 624 -21.71 -9.42 12.52
N GLY A 625 -22.64 -8.83 13.27
CA GLY A 625 -22.83 -9.01 14.70
C GLY A 625 -21.78 -8.28 15.56
N ARG A 626 -22.26 -7.32 16.37
CA ARG A 626 -21.47 -6.59 17.36
C ARG A 626 -22.39 -6.14 18.51
N LYS A 627 -21.78 -5.67 19.62
CA LYS A 627 -22.51 -5.16 20.81
C LYS A 627 -23.54 -6.17 21.39
N GLY A 628 -23.12 -7.43 21.54
CA GLY A 628 -23.90 -8.40 22.32
C GLY A 628 -24.95 -9.19 21.53
N ARG A 629 -25.02 -9.05 20.19
CA ARG A 629 -25.85 -9.88 19.33
C ARG A 629 -25.02 -10.62 18.29
N GLN A 630 -25.32 -11.91 18.14
CA GLN A 630 -24.76 -12.72 17.07
C GLN A 630 -25.31 -12.22 15.72
N GLY A 631 -24.42 -12.02 14.75
CA GLY A 631 -24.81 -11.62 13.39
C GLY A 631 -25.13 -12.82 12.55
N LEU A 632 -25.88 -12.57 11.45
CA LEU A 632 -26.19 -13.58 10.44
C LEU A 632 -25.44 -13.28 9.15
N VAL A 633 -24.81 -14.29 8.57
CA VAL A 633 -24.20 -14.25 7.24
C VAL A 633 -24.94 -15.20 6.31
N ILE A 634 -25.45 -14.69 5.20
CA ILE A 634 -26.03 -15.51 4.14
C ILE A 634 -24.98 -15.70 3.05
N LEU A 635 -24.53 -16.94 2.85
CA LEU A 635 -23.57 -17.29 1.82
C LEU A 635 -24.25 -18.05 0.70
N GLN A 636 -24.42 -17.40 -0.48
CA GLN A 636 -25.01 -18.02 -1.66
C GLN A 636 -23.94 -18.69 -2.52
N THR A 637 -24.12 -19.98 -2.81
CA THR A 637 -23.23 -20.77 -3.66
C THR A 637 -24.00 -21.87 -4.40
N LYS A 638 -23.48 -22.29 -5.53
CA LYS A 638 -23.95 -23.49 -6.25
C LYS A 638 -23.22 -24.76 -5.82
N SER A 639 -22.17 -24.61 -5.02
CA SER A 639 -21.29 -25.71 -4.61
C SER A 639 -21.16 -25.74 -3.09
N PRO A 640 -22.25 -25.98 -2.33
CA PRO A 640 -22.22 -25.93 -0.88
C PRO A 640 -21.27 -26.95 -0.24
N GLU A 641 -21.03 -28.08 -0.92
CA GLU A 641 -20.20 -29.18 -0.43
C GLU A 641 -18.70 -28.96 -0.59
N LEU A 642 -18.28 -27.86 -1.26
CA LEU A 642 -16.84 -27.58 -1.40
C LEU A 642 -16.15 -27.45 -0.02
N PRO A 643 -15.02 -28.14 0.21
CA PRO A 643 -14.31 -28.09 1.49
C PRO A 643 -14.05 -26.66 1.98
N VAL A 644 -13.62 -25.76 1.10
CA VAL A 644 -13.35 -24.37 1.44
C VAL A 644 -14.59 -23.63 1.96
N ILE A 645 -15.79 -23.91 1.44
CA ILE A 645 -17.04 -23.33 1.94
C ILE A 645 -17.33 -23.82 3.36
N GLN A 646 -17.20 -25.14 3.59
CA GLN A 646 -17.39 -25.73 4.92
C GLN A 646 -16.37 -25.23 5.93
N GLN A 647 -15.13 -25.04 5.52
CA GLN A 647 -14.05 -24.49 6.37
C GLN A 647 -14.31 -23.02 6.74
N VAL A 648 -14.85 -22.22 5.83
CA VAL A 648 -15.28 -20.84 6.12
C VAL A 648 -16.40 -20.83 7.16
N VAL A 649 -17.41 -21.70 7.02
CA VAL A 649 -18.55 -21.80 7.96
C VAL A 649 -18.06 -22.16 9.36
N ARG A 650 -17.12 -23.10 9.46
CA ARG A 650 -16.55 -23.55 10.74
C ARG A 650 -15.47 -22.61 11.27
N ASN A 651 -15.07 -21.60 10.50
CA ASN A 651 -13.91 -20.73 10.76
C ASN A 651 -12.62 -21.57 11.01
N ASP A 652 -12.47 -22.65 10.24
CA ASP A 652 -11.39 -23.62 10.39
C ASP A 652 -10.25 -23.30 9.40
N TYR A 653 -9.40 -22.36 9.81
CA TYR A 653 -8.22 -22.00 9.03
C TYR A 653 -7.17 -23.14 8.99
N GLN A 654 -7.07 -23.97 10.01
CA GLN A 654 -6.03 -25.02 10.08
C GLN A 654 -6.28 -26.11 9.06
N SER A 655 -7.51 -26.63 8.96
CA SER A 655 -7.87 -27.62 7.93
C SER A 655 -7.74 -27.03 6.55
N PHE A 656 -8.22 -25.78 6.34
CA PHE A 656 -8.04 -25.06 5.08
C PHE A 656 -6.56 -24.96 4.68
N TYR A 657 -5.70 -24.56 5.61
CA TYR A 657 -4.26 -24.45 5.35
C TYR A 657 -3.65 -25.80 4.96
N SER A 658 -3.98 -26.86 5.67
CA SER A 658 -3.44 -28.21 5.44
C SER A 658 -3.80 -28.73 4.04
N ASP A 659 -5.08 -28.61 3.66
CA ASP A 659 -5.59 -29.08 2.37
C ASP A 659 -4.93 -28.29 1.23
N LEU A 660 -4.92 -26.97 1.34
CA LEU A 660 -4.33 -26.10 0.31
C LEU A 660 -2.81 -26.27 0.22
N LEU A 661 -2.12 -26.54 1.34
CA LEU A 661 -0.68 -26.75 1.34
C LEU A 661 -0.30 -28.00 0.54
N THR A 662 -1.10 -29.08 0.66
CA THR A 662 -0.91 -30.32 -0.10
C THR A 662 -1.05 -30.07 -1.60
N GLU A 663 -2.10 -29.35 -2.01
CA GLU A 663 -2.31 -28.93 -3.41
C GLU A 663 -1.14 -28.09 -3.93
N ARG A 664 -0.66 -27.12 -3.13
CA ARG A 664 0.47 -26.26 -3.51
C ARG A 664 1.77 -27.03 -3.73
N LEU A 665 2.02 -28.07 -2.96
CA LEU A 665 3.17 -28.95 -3.14
C LEU A 665 3.06 -29.74 -4.44
N GLU A 666 1.91 -30.35 -4.69
CA GLU A 666 1.66 -31.18 -5.88
C GLU A 666 1.81 -30.39 -7.19
N PHE A 667 1.25 -29.16 -7.22
CA PHE A 667 1.28 -28.30 -8.40
C PHE A 667 2.49 -27.33 -8.45
N HIS A 668 3.47 -27.50 -7.61
CA HIS A 668 4.70 -26.69 -7.58
C HIS A 668 4.43 -25.18 -7.42
N TYR A 669 3.65 -24.81 -6.39
CA TYR A 669 3.31 -23.41 -6.07
C TYR A 669 3.97 -22.93 -4.77
N PRO A 670 4.02 -21.61 -4.52
CA PRO A 670 4.39 -21.07 -3.21
C PRO A 670 3.51 -21.65 -2.08
N PRO A 671 4.05 -21.95 -0.91
CA PRO A 671 5.36 -21.54 -0.37
C PRO A 671 6.55 -22.45 -0.72
N PHE A 672 6.37 -23.55 -1.47
CA PHE A 672 7.44 -24.50 -1.80
C PHE A 672 8.29 -24.03 -2.97
N TYR A 673 7.68 -23.35 -3.90
CA TYR A 673 8.29 -22.84 -5.11
C TYR A 673 8.16 -21.32 -5.18
N ARG A 674 9.09 -20.69 -5.89
CA ARG A 674 9.00 -19.29 -6.28
C ARG A 674 8.57 -19.18 -7.73
N LEU A 675 7.66 -18.26 -8.00
CA LEU A 675 7.23 -17.96 -9.37
C LEU A 675 7.96 -16.72 -9.89
N VAL A 676 8.43 -16.80 -11.13
CA VAL A 676 8.96 -15.67 -11.88
C VAL A 676 8.25 -15.59 -13.22
N TYR A 677 7.56 -14.49 -13.48
CA TYR A 677 6.95 -14.22 -14.78
C TYR A 677 7.86 -13.32 -15.60
N VAL A 678 8.10 -13.73 -16.85
CA VAL A 678 8.79 -12.92 -17.86
C VAL A 678 7.76 -12.47 -18.87
N TYR A 679 7.51 -11.16 -18.92
CA TYR A 679 6.58 -10.57 -19.85
C TYR A 679 7.32 -9.94 -21.01
N LEU A 680 6.89 -10.28 -22.24
CA LEU A 680 7.40 -9.71 -23.49
C LEU A 680 6.28 -8.87 -24.11
N LYS A 681 6.60 -7.65 -24.55
CA LYS A 681 5.65 -6.73 -25.19
C LYS A 681 6.21 -6.22 -26.52
N HIS A 682 5.40 -6.27 -27.56
CA HIS A 682 5.74 -5.69 -28.87
C HIS A 682 4.48 -5.24 -29.61
N ARG A 683 4.61 -4.27 -30.52
CA ARG A 683 3.48 -3.81 -31.33
C ARG A 683 3.01 -4.88 -32.33
N ASP A 684 3.95 -5.53 -32.99
CA ASP A 684 3.68 -6.64 -33.88
C ASP A 684 3.53 -7.96 -33.12
N GLU A 685 2.44 -8.69 -33.39
CA GLU A 685 2.10 -9.93 -32.70
C GLU A 685 3.03 -11.08 -33.13
N ASN A 686 3.43 -11.12 -34.41
CA ASN A 686 4.33 -12.16 -34.89
C ASN A 686 5.71 -12.04 -34.25
N THR A 687 6.21 -10.81 -34.12
CA THR A 687 7.50 -10.52 -33.50
C THR A 687 7.51 -10.95 -32.02
N VAL A 688 6.46 -10.61 -31.25
CA VAL A 688 6.42 -11.02 -29.83
C VAL A 688 6.24 -12.51 -29.66
N ASN A 689 5.52 -13.20 -30.57
CA ASN A 689 5.40 -14.65 -30.59
C ASN A 689 6.75 -15.31 -30.85
N SER A 690 7.45 -14.92 -31.91
CA SER A 690 8.76 -15.48 -32.28
C SER A 690 9.80 -15.24 -31.19
N ALA A 691 9.88 -14.04 -30.64
CA ALA A 691 10.76 -13.72 -29.52
C ALA A 691 10.43 -14.55 -28.27
N GLY A 692 9.14 -14.74 -27.98
CA GLY A 692 8.69 -15.55 -26.86
C GLY A 692 9.07 -17.02 -27.01
N LEU A 693 8.89 -17.59 -28.19
CA LEU A 693 9.27 -18.97 -28.49
C LEU A 693 10.80 -19.17 -28.39
N GLU A 694 11.58 -18.23 -28.95
CA GLU A 694 13.04 -18.30 -28.90
C GLU A 694 13.55 -18.16 -27.45
N LEU A 695 13.06 -17.19 -26.70
CA LEU A 695 13.41 -17.04 -25.29
C LEU A 695 12.98 -18.27 -24.47
N GLY A 696 11.77 -18.76 -24.67
CA GLY A 696 11.25 -19.95 -24.00
C GLY A 696 12.09 -21.19 -24.26
N SER A 697 12.55 -21.40 -25.51
CA SER A 697 13.45 -22.52 -25.88
C SER A 697 14.77 -22.41 -25.12
N ARG A 698 15.43 -21.24 -25.15
CA ARG A 698 16.72 -21.03 -24.46
C ARG A 698 16.57 -21.20 -22.93
N LEU A 699 15.45 -20.76 -22.36
CA LEU A 699 15.20 -20.96 -20.93
C LEU A 699 14.95 -22.42 -20.59
N ARG A 700 14.29 -23.23 -21.46
CA ARG A 700 14.10 -24.67 -21.25
C ARG A 700 15.41 -25.45 -21.35
N GLU A 701 16.35 -25.01 -22.16
CA GLU A 701 17.70 -25.61 -22.19
C GLU A 701 18.42 -25.49 -20.84
N ILE A 702 18.11 -24.42 -20.06
CA ILE A 702 18.75 -24.15 -18.77
C ILE A 702 17.91 -24.67 -17.59
N PHE A 703 16.60 -24.53 -17.65
CA PHE A 703 15.70 -24.77 -16.52
C PHE A 703 14.73 -25.95 -16.73
N SER A 704 14.80 -26.60 -17.88
CA SER A 704 14.00 -27.80 -18.23
C SER A 704 12.49 -27.56 -18.09
N ASP A 705 11.81 -28.44 -17.38
CA ASP A 705 10.37 -28.48 -17.12
C ASP A 705 9.85 -27.33 -16.21
N ARG A 706 10.75 -26.59 -15.56
CA ARG A 706 10.40 -25.41 -14.75
C ARG A 706 9.89 -24.24 -15.58
N VAL A 707 9.97 -24.32 -16.93
CA VAL A 707 9.60 -23.23 -17.85
C VAL A 707 8.30 -23.55 -18.55
N LEU A 708 7.24 -22.77 -18.26
CA LEU A 708 5.93 -22.88 -18.88
C LEU A 708 5.67 -21.68 -19.81
N GLY A 709 4.98 -21.92 -20.90
CA GLY A 709 4.71 -20.89 -21.93
C GLY A 709 5.79 -20.87 -23.03
N PRO A 710 5.87 -19.86 -23.95
CA PRO A 710 5.15 -18.58 -23.86
C PRO A 710 3.65 -18.71 -24.11
N ASP A 711 2.84 -17.97 -23.34
CA ASP A 711 1.39 -17.98 -23.44
C ASP A 711 0.80 -16.55 -23.46
N LYS A 712 -0.45 -16.43 -23.89
CA LYS A 712 -1.20 -15.18 -23.82
C LYS A 712 -1.71 -14.98 -22.40
N PRO A 713 -1.33 -13.90 -21.68
CA PRO A 713 -1.92 -13.60 -20.39
C PRO A 713 -3.41 -13.21 -20.53
N ALA A 714 -4.15 -13.15 -19.42
CA ALA A 714 -5.56 -12.75 -19.39
C ALA A 714 -5.79 -11.40 -20.10
N VAL A 715 -4.85 -10.47 -19.98
CA VAL A 715 -4.79 -9.24 -20.77
C VAL A 715 -3.68 -9.38 -21.80
N ALA A 716 -4.01 -9.94 -22.95
CA ALA A 716 -3.04 -10.24 -24.03
C ALA A 716 -2.62 -9.01 -24.85
N ARG A 717 -3.29 -7.87 -24.68
CA ARG A 717 -2.99 -6.62 -25.38
C ARG A 717 -3.31 -5.40 -24.52
N VAL A 718 -2.38 -4.47 -24.43
CA VAL A 718 -2.57 -3.18 -23.76
C VAL A 718 -2.22 -2.06 -24.75
N LYS A 719 -3.22 -1.21 -25.06
CA LYS A 719 -3.11 -0.21 -26.13
C LYS A 719 -2.68 -0.85 -27.45
N THR A 720 -1.49 -0.54 -27.94
CA THR A 720 -0.91 -1.06 -29.18
C THR A 720 0.07 -2.22 -28.97
N LEU A 721 0.32 -2.66 -27.72
CA LEU A 721 1.31 -3.67 -27.40
C LEU A 721 0.66 -5.02 -27.16
N ASN A 722 1.04 -6.02 -27.92
CA ASN A 722 0.72 -7.43 -27.69
C ASN A 722 1.66 -8.00 -26.63
N ILE A 723 1.15 -8.89 -25.78
CA ILE A 723 1.85 -9.40 -24.60
C ILE A 723 1.96 -10.93 -24.69
N ARG A 724 3.14 -11.45 -24.32
CA ARG A 724 3.36 -12.87 -24.03
C ARG A 724 3.98 -13.00 -22.65
N LYS A 725 3.71 -14.13 -22.01
CA LYS A 725 4.17 -14.46 -20.66
C LYS A 725 4.87 -15.81 -20.67
N ILE A 726 6.06 -15.87 -20.13
CA ILE A 726 6.76 -17.11 -19.77
C ILE A 726 6.76 -17.19 -18.25
N MET A 727 6.49 -18.37 -17.69
CA MET A 727 6.49 -18.60 -16.25
C MET A 727 7.61 -19.59 -15.89
N LEU A 728 8.35 -19.26 -14.85
CA LEU A 728 9.29 -20.17 -14.21
C LEU A 728 8.77 -20.53 -12.81
N LYS A 729 8.80 -21.84 -12.50
CA LYS A 729 8.55 -22.38 -11.16
C LYS A 729 9.88 -22.89 -10.60
N LEU A 730 10.41 -22.19 -9.61
CA LEU A 730 11.74 -22.40 -9.08
C LEU A 730 11.66 -22.88 -7.64
N GLU A 731 12.35 -23.97 -7.31
CA GLU A 731 12.39 -24.51 -5.95
C GLU A 731 13.02 -23.53 -4.96
N ASN A 732 12.58 -23.57 -3.72
CA ASN A 732 13.24 -22.83 -2.66
C ASN A 732 14.64 -23.40 -2.39
N GLY A 733 15.61 -22.51 -2.12
CA GLY A 733 16.98 -22.91 -1.79
C GLY A 733 17.97 -22.89 -2.95
N ILE A 734 17.50 -22.66 -4.21
CA ILE A 734 18.41 -22.43 -5.33
C ILE A 734 19.07 -21.03 -5.25
N ASP A 735 20.22 -20.92 -5.91
CA ASP A 735 20.92 -19.62 -6.01
C ASP A 735 20.23 -18.69 -7.01
N TYR A 736 19.36 -17.82 -6.49
CA TYR A 736 18.64 -16.84 -7.32
C TYR A 736 19.55 -15.83 -8.01
N SER A 737 20.79 -15.63 -7.54
CA SER A 737 21.77 -14.79 -8.21
C SER A 737 22.16 -15.38 -9.57
N ARG A 738 22.41 -16.70 -9.59
CA ARG A 738 22.66 -17.43 -10.83
C ARG A 738 21.44 -17.47 -11.74
N VAL A 739 20.25 -17.70 -11.19
CA VAL A 739 19.01 -17.67 -11.98
C VAL A 739 18.87 -16.32 -12.70
N ARG A 740 19.11 -15.20 -12.02
CA ARG A 740 19.08 -13.87 -12.63
C ARG A 740 20.11 -13.71 -13.75
N GLN A 741 21.31 -14.20 -13.55
CA GLN A 741 22.36 -14.15 -14.59
C GLN A 741 21.94 -14.94 -15.83
N TYR A 742 21.40 -16.15 -15.67
CA TYR A 742 20.91 -16.96 -16.77
C TYR A 742 19.73 -16.32 -17.50
N LEU A 743 18.75 -15.78 -16.75
CA LEU A 743 17.63 -15.07 -17.35
C LEU A 743 18.08 -13.84 -18.17
N ARG A 744 19.02 -13.05 -17.64
CA ARG A 744 19.60 -11.90 -18.36
C ARG A 744 20.38 -12.34 -19.59
N GLY A 745 21.25 -13.34 -19.46
CA GLY A 745 22.04 -13.86 -20.56
C GLY A 745 21.18 -14.43 -21.70
N ALA A 746 20.12 -15.17 -21.37
CA ALA A 746 19.16 -15.67 -22.35
C ALA A 746 18.43 -14.53 -23.08
N LEU A 747 17.99 -13.51 -22.34
CA LEU A 747 17.34 -12.33 -22.91
C LEU A 747 18.29 -11.53 -23.80
N GLU A 748 19.51 -11.27 -23.36
CA GLU A 748 20.53 -10.56 -24.15
C GLU A 748 20.85 -11.29 -25.46
N ALA A 749 20.89 -12.63 -25.41
CA ALA A 749 21.10 -13.44 -26.60
C ALA A 749 19.97 -13.28 -27.63
N VAL A 750 18.72 -13.22 -27.17
CA VAL A 750 17.55 -12.96 -28.03
C VAL A 750 17.59 -11.52 -28.58
N LEU A 751 17.90 -10.53 -27.75
CA LEU A 751 17.93 -9.10 -28.16
C LEU A 751 19.08 -8.74 -29.13
N LYS A 752 20.08 -9.62 -29.31
CA LYS A 752 21.11 -9.46 -30.37
C LYS A 752 20.52 -9.49 -31.78
N ASP A 753 19.39 -10.19 -31.96
CA ASP A 753 18.68 -10.17 -33.23
C ASP A 753 17.97 -8.81 -33.39
N LYS A 754 18.31 -8.11 -34.47
CA LYS A 754 17.75 -6.78 -34.79
C LYS A 754 16.22 -6.76 -34.93
N ARG A 755 15.61 -7.91 -35.27
CA ARG A 755 14.14 -8.06 -35.34
C ARG A 755 13.46 -7.77 -33.99
N TYR A 756 14.15 -8.00 -32.88
CA TYR A 756 13.64 -7.85 -31.53
C TYR A 756 14.08 -6.53 -30.84
N GLY A 757 14.72 -5.62 -31.58
CA GLY A 757 15.28 -4.38 -31.00
C GLY A 757 14.26 -3.45 -30.31
N ALA A 758 12.97 -3.56 -30.65
CA ALA A 758 11.88 -2.81 -30.02
C ALA A 758 11.10 -3.61 -28.96
N LEU A 759 11.57 -4.83 -28.65
CA LEU A 759 10.95 -5.70 -27.65
C LEU A 759 11.12 -5.08 -26.25
N GLN A 760 10.02 -4.97 -25.52
CA GLN A 760 10.02 -4.56 -24.13
C GLN A 760 9.86 -5.81 -23.25
N VAL A 761 10.78 -6.01 -22.33
CA VAL A 761 10.75 -7.15 -21.41
C VAL A 761 10.77 -6.65 -19.96
N TYR A 762 9.98 -7.29 -19.10
CA TYR A 762 10.02 -7.04 -17.68
C TYR A 762 9.71 -8.32 -16.90
N TYR A 763 10.19 -8.34 -15.67
CA TYR A 763 10.00 -9.45 -14.75
C TYR A 763 8.98 -9.12 -13.70
N ASP A 764 8.24 -10.14 -13.25
CA ASP A 764 7.40 -10.09 -12.07
C ASP A 764 7.75 -11.28 -11.17
N VAL A 765 8.47 -11.00 -10.11
CA VAL A 765 8.93 -11.98 -9.12
C VAL A 765 7.91 -12.03 -7.99
N ASP A 766 7.56 -13.26 -7.57
CA ASP A 766 6.48 -13.51 -6.61
C ASP A 766 5.17 -12.79 -7.03
N PRO A 767 4.60 -13.09 -8.20
CA PRO A 767 3.38 -12.47 -8.70
C PRO A 767 2.17 -12.81 -7.81
N LEU A 768 1.19 -11.88 -7.77
CA LEU A 768 -0.08 -12.04 -7.06
C LEU A 768 -1.25 -12.06 -8.03
#